data_70e5305baa9c3e0d906913a0c29816cd
#
_entry.id   70e5305baa9c3e0d906913a0c29816cd
#
_cell.length_a   1.000
_cell.length_b   1.000
_cell.length_c   1.000
_cell.angle_alpha   90.00
_cell.angle_beta   90.00
_cell.angle_gamma   90.00
#
_symmetry.space_group_name_H-M   'P 1'
#
loop_
_entity.id
_entity.type
_entity.pdbx_description
1 polymer ?
#
loop_
_entity_poly.entity_id
_entity_poly.type
_entity_poly.pdbx_seq_one_letter_code
_entity_poly.pdbx_strand_id
1 'polypeptide(L)'
;MTVLLNQKVNMNVEKLNSDIERFPQVHPITPDMKLTHKGVSRLVMLDRYAFKDTEKLTLSEGDFVVLTVKEDPKFPARGLGYVESINFEQKTAVVKVEDEFRGALSPEEAENGLITRSLDVIEKPLEAFYEQIAKRNATGLASVEKTEEKRKEWFEKFYQELVQLNFVPAGRVLYGAGADTDVTYFNCYVMPYVKDSREGISEHRKQVMEIMSRGGGVGTNGSTLRPRNTLARGVNGKSSGSVSWLDDIAKLTHLVEQGGSRRGAQMIMLADWHPDIVEFIISKMQNPRILRFLIENTNDEMIKKHAQDKLKFTPLTESEEAMYQGIINYKQIPGLGGFSEKIIKDAEEKLQTGGTYSVHNSEFLTGANISVCLTKDFMDAVENDGEYELRFPDVESYSKEEMANYNENWHEVGDVREWAKQGNKVRTYRTIRAKELWNLINICATYSAEPGIFFFDNANDMTNAQAYGQHVVATNPCGEQPLAPFSVCNLAAVNLAQMADKETKTVNFEKLRQTVETGVRMQDNVIDATPYFLEENQKQALGERRVGLGVMGLHDLLIYCETEYGSDKGNELVDKVFETIATTAYRASVELGKEKGSFPFLVGETDAETASLREAFTNTGFMKKMPEDIRENIKEHGIRNSHLLTVAPTGSTGTMVGVSTGLEPYFSFSYFRSGRLGKFIEVKADIVQEYLDQHPEADPNNLPEWFISAMELAPQAHADVQCVIQRWIDSSISKTVNAPRGYTVEQVQKVYERLYKGGAKGGTVYVDGSRDAQVLTLKAEENTFDEEIEAPKEETKPHVVLVDTINEIRSTDVTIGSEVGNTCPVCRQGTVEEMGGCNTCTNCGAQLKCGL
;
A
#
# COMPACT_ATOMS: atom_id res chain seq x y z
N MET A 1 -4.43 -2.00 42.15
CA MET A 1 -4.11 -3.42 42.35
C MET A 1 -4.22 -4.15 41.02
N THR A 2 -3.31 -5.02 40.74
CA THR A 2 -3.17 -5.67 39.45
C THR A 2 -4.27 -6.71 39.23
N VAL A 3 -5.14 -6.52 38.29
CA VAL A 3 -6.34 -7.33 38.10
C VAL A 3 -6.24 -8.42 37.05
N LEU A 4 -5.10 -8.65 36.42
CA LEU A 4 -4.98 -9.62 35.34
C LEU A 4 -3.82 -10.62 35.56
N LEU A 5 -3.72 -11.14 36.76
CA LEU A 5 -2.70 -12.12 37.15
C LEU A 5 -2.64 -13.35 36.25
N ASN A 6 -3.78 -13.75 35.68
CA ASN A 6 -3.85 -14.89 34.75
C ASN A 6 -3.39 -14.58 33.32
N GLN A 7 -3.17 -13.29 32.98
CA GLN A 7 -2.80 -12.87 31.63
C GLN A 7 -1.38 -12.29 31.54
N LYS A 8 -0.56 -12.40 32.59
CA LYS A 8 0.83 -11.92 32.66
C LYS A 8 1.01 -10.41 32.38
N VAL A 9 0.03 -9.59 32.70
CA VAL A 9 0.07 -8.12 32.52
C VAL A 9 0.01 -7.44 33.88
N ASN A 10 0.99 -6.59 34.16
CA ASN A 10 1.09 -5.83 35.42
C ASN A 10 0.46 -4.43 35.29
N MET A 11 -0.81 -4.35 34.91
CA MET A 11 -1.52 -3.10 34.71
C MET A 11 -2.36 -2.74 35.95
N ASN A 12 -2.31 -1.50 36.39
CA ASN A 12 -3.21 -0.99 37.43
C ASN A 12 -4.52 -0.50 36.78
N VAL A 13 -5.51 -1.40 36.71
CA VAL A 13 -6.80 -1.14 36.07
C VAL A 13 -7.61 -0.06 36.80
N GLU A 14 -7.57 -0.01 38.13
CA GLU A 14 -8.29 1.01 38.92
C GLU A 14 -7.79 2.40 38.58
N LYS A 15 -6.47 2.56 38.53
CA LYS A 15 -5.83 3.83 38.16
C LYS A 15 -6.17 4.21 36.71
N LEU A 16 -6.06 3.29 35.79
CA LEU A 16 -6.37 3.56 34.35
C LEU A 16 -7.85 3.94 34.19
N ASN A 17 -8.76 3.27 34.86
CA ASN A 17 -10.18 3.66 34.83
C ASN A 17 -10.43 5.04 35.43
N SER A 18 -9.69 5.43 36.49
CA SER A 18 -9.74 6.79 37.02
C SER A 18 -9.24 7.84 36.03
N ASP A 19 -8.18 7.53 35.29
CA ASP A 19 -7.66 8.43 34.26
C ASP A 19 -8.67 8.55 33.10
N ILE A 20 -9.34 7.47 32.73
CA ILE A 20 -10.36 7.41 31.67
C ILE A 20 -11.56 8.31 31.99
N GLU A 21 -11.93 8.52 33.25
CA GLU A 21 -13.05 9.40 33.64
C GLU A 21 -12.99 10.81 33.04
N ARG A 22 -11.77 11.28 32.70
CA ARG A 22 -11.57 12.59 32.04
C ARG A 22 -11.86 12.57 30.54
N PHE A 23 -12.05 11.40 29.96
CA PHE A 23 -12.22 11.19 28.53
C PHE A 23 -13.52 10.42 28.23
N PRO A 24 -14.64 11.13 28.04
CA PRO A 24 -15.96 10.49 27.86
C PRO A 24 -16.05 9.59 26.61
N GLN A 25 -15.11 9.74 25.67
CA GLN A 25 -15.01 8.90 24.48
C GLN A 25 -14.50 7.48 24.78
N VAL A 26 -13.74 7.32 25.86
CA VAL A 26 -13.07 6.06 26.20
C VAL A 26 -13.96 5.26 27.15
N HIS A 27 -14.20 4.02 26.81
CA HIS A 27 -14.95 3.10 27.66
C HIS A 27 -14.06 2.54 28.79
N PRO A 28 -14.58 2.43 30.03
CA PRO A 28 -13.81 1.87 31.13
C PRO A 28 -13.56 0.37 30.91
N ILE A 29 -12.45 -0.10 31.48
CA ILE A 29 -12.11 -1.52 31.50
C ILE A 29 -13.04 -2.22 32.47
N THR A 30 -13.70 -3.29 32.02
CA THR A 30 -14.59 -4.13 32.81
C THR A 30 -13.91 -5.47 33.15
N PRO A 31 -14.34 -6.17 34.23
CA PRO A 31 -13.68 -7.41 34.68
C PRO A 31 -13.74 -8.58 33.70
N ASP A 32 -14.70 -8.54 32.76
CA ASP A 32 -14.91 -9.56 31.73
C ASP A 32 -14.05 -9.39 30.47
N MET A 33 -13.40 -8.22 30.31
CA MET A 33 -12.52 -7.96 29.19
C MET A 33 -11.30 -8.85 29.20
N LYS A 34 -10.93 -9.36 28.02
CA LYS A 34 -9.82 -10.29 27.83
C LYS A 34 -8.73 -9.67 26.96
N LEU A 35 -7.49 -9.97 27.31
CA LEU A 35 -6.35 -9.64 26.47
C LEU A 35 -6.26 -10.64 25.31
N THR A 36 -6.72 -10.23 24.15
CA THR A 36 -6.76 -11.07 22.94
C THR A 36 -5.53 -10.93 22.06
N HIS A 37 -4.80 -9.83 22.20
CA HIS A 37 -3.62 -9.50 21.40
C HIS A 37 -2.32 -9.68 22.21
N LYS A 38 -1.27 -10.15 21.56
CA LYS A 38 0.05 -10.38 22.16
C LYS A 38 1.17 -9.97 21.19
N GLY A 39 2.37 -9.72 21.73
CA GLY A 39 3.54 -9.41 20.92
C GLY A 39 3.34 -8.20 20.02
N VAL A 40 3.76 -8.35 18.77
CA VAL A 40 3.67 -7.29 17.73
C VAL A 40 2.22 -6.89 17.47
N SER A 41 1.31 -7.83 17.46
CA SER A 41 -0.13 -7.57 17.28
C SER A 41 -0.66 -6.60 18.33
N ARG A 42 -0.31 -6.81 19.60
CA ARG A 42 -0.67 -5.93 20.73
C ARG A 42 0.01 -4.57 20.62
N LEU A 43 1.28 -4.53 20.25
CA LEU A 43 1.99 -3.27 20.04
C LEU A 43 1.34 -2.43 18.94
N VAL A 44 1.01 -3.03 17.80
CA VAL A 44 0.34 -2.33 16.68
C VAL A 44 -1.01 -1.77 17.14
N MET A 45 -1.80 -2.55 17.85
CA MET A 45 -3.09 -2.09 18.39
C MET A 45 -2.93 -0.84 19.28
N LEU A 46 -2.00 -0.90 20.22
CA LEU A 46 -1.79 0.16 21.21
C LEU A 46 -1.09 1.39 20.61
N ASP A 47 -0.10 1.16 19.76
CA ASP A 47 0.67 2.25 19.15
C ASP A 47 -0.15 3.03 18.12
N ARG A 48 -0.98 2.34 17.33
CA ARG A 48 -1.64 2.94 16.16
C ARG A 48 -3.11 3.25 16.33
N TYR A 49 -3.84 2.51 17.15
CA TYR A 49 -5.31 2.57 17.18
C TYR A 49 -5.90 2.92 18.53
N ALA A 50 -5.18 2.71 19.61
CA ALA A 50 -5.66 3.05 20.93
C ALA A 50 -5.74 4.56 21.14
N PHE A 51 -6.79 5.00 21.82
CA PHE A 51 -6.90 6.38 22.30
C PHE A 51 -5.82 6.64 23.36
N LYS A 52 -5.14 7.78 23.25
CA LYS A 52 -4.00 8.13 24.10
C LYS A 52 -4.22 9.46 24.82
N ASP A 53 -3.75 9.56 26.06
CA ASP A 53 -3.59 10.83 26.75
C ASP A 53 -2.30 11.50 26.24
N THR A 54 -2.43 12.64 25.60
CA THR A 54 -1.32 13.40 25.03
C THR A 54 -0.68 14.37 26.00
N GLU A 55 -1.30 14.58 27.19
CA GLU A 55 -0.78 15.48 28.22
C GLU A 55 0.36 14.82 29.01
N LYS A 56 1.59 15.23 28.78
CA LYS A 56 2.77 14.63 29.41
C LYS A 56 2.81 14.83 30.94
N LEU A 57 2.18 15.88 31.43
CA LEU A 57 2.13 16.17 32.87
C LEU A 57 1.21 15.23 33.66
N THR A 58 0.36 14.49 32.98
CA THR A 58 -0.54 13.48 33.59
C THR A 58 0.12 12.12 33.77
N LEU A 59 1.32 11.95 33.19
CA LEU A 59 2.09 10.72 33.36
C LEU A 59 2.52 10.54 34.82
N SER A 60 2.41 9.33 35.34
CA SER A 60 2.77 9.00 36.70
C SER A 60 3.38 7.61 36.83
N GLU A 61 4.01 7.34 37.97
CA GLU A 61 4.59 6.03 38.26
C GLU A 61 3.53 4.91 38.19
N GLY A 62 3.91 3.82 37.58
CA GLY A 62 3.04 2.66 37.34
C GLY A 62 2.18 2.76 36.09
N ASP A 63 2.22 3.87 35.36
CA ASP A 63 1.50 3.98 34.10
C ASP A 63 2.02 3.01 33.03
N PHE A 64 1.10 2.36 32.34
CA PHE A 64 1.37 1.58 31.15
C PHE A 64 1.58 2.51 29.96
N VAL A 65 2.66 2.30 29.21
CA VAL A 65 3.06 3.21 28.14
C VAL A 65 3.55 2.49 26.89
N VAL A 66 3.36 3.14 25.76
CA VAL A 66 4.02 2.85 24.48
C VAL A 66 5.17 3.83 24.32
N LEU A 67 6.34 3.34 23.96
CA LEU A 67 7.51 4.22 23.87
C LEU A 67 8.51 3.77 22.81
N THR A 68 9.41 4.67 22.45
CA THR A 68 10.59 4.31 21.66
C THR A 68 11.61 3.61 22.56
N VAL A 69 11.78 2.31 22.38
CA VAL A 69 12.72 1.51 23.17
C VAL A 69 14.16 1.61 22.64
N LYS A 70 14.32 1.73 21.33
CA LYS A 70 15.60 1.98 20.65
C LYS A 70 15.56 3.33 19.95
N GLU A 71 16.42 4.24 20.39
CA GLU A 71 16.60 5.56 19.77
C GLU A 71 17.69 5.49 18.71
N ASP A 72 17.35 4.95 17.55
CA ASP A 72 18.22 4.93 16.38
C ASP A 72 17.67 5.94 15.37
N PRO A 73 18.47 6.90 14.87
CA PRO A 73 17.99 7.89 13.89
C PRO A 73 17.45 7.31 12.60
N LYS A 74 17.95 6.11 12.23
CA LYS A 74 17.52 5.39 11.04
C LYS A 74 16.45 4.34 11.34
N PHE A 75 16.55 3.68 12.49
CA PHE A 75 15.76 2.49 12.81
C PHE A 75 15.27 2.51 14.27
N PRO A 76 14.40 3.46 14.63
CA PRO A 76 13.82 3.48 15.96
C PRO A 76 12.94 2.24 16.17
N ALA A 77 12.98 1.62 17.33
CA ALA A 77 12.10 0.53 17.70
C ALA A 77 11.11 0.96 18.77
N ARG A 78 9.85 0.61 18.61
CA ARG A 78 8.77 0.84 19.58
C ARG A 78 8.59 -0.38 20.48
N GLY A 79 8.08 -0.17 21.67
CA GLY A 79 7.78 -1.23 22.61
C GLY A 79 6.81 -0.78 23.72
N LEU A 80 6.55 -1.67 24.63
CA LEU A 80 5.62 -1.48 25.74
C LEU A 80 6.36 -1.54 27.08
N GLY A 81 5.89 -0.80 28.04
CA GLY A 81 6.50 -0.80 29.37
C GLY A 81 5.66 -0.09 30.43
N TYR A 82 6.23 0.01 31.61
CA TYR A 82 5.62 0.66 32.77
C TYR A 82 6.57 1.72 33.34
N VAL A 83 6.03 2.87 33.67
CA VAL A 83 6.79 3.98 34.25
C VAL A 83 7.22 3.63 35.67
N GLU A 84 8.53 3.65 35.90
CA GLU A 84 9.11 3.43 37.24
C GLU A 84 9.34 4.75 38.01
N SER A 85 9.80 5.79 37.31
CA SER A 85 9.98 7.12 37.86
C SER A 85 9.97 8.21 36.81
N ILE A 86 9.66 9.44 37.18
CA ILE A 86 9.57 10.56 36.27
C ILE A 86 10.39 11.74 36.82
N ASN A 87 11.13 12.38 35.94
CA ASN A 87 11.79 13.65 36.21
C ASN A 87 11.25 14.72 35.24
N PHE A 88 10.28 15.50 35.69
CA PHE A 88 9.68 16.58 34.91
C PHE A 88 10.63 17.74 34.62
N GLU A 89 11.62 17.99 35.49
CA GLU A 89 12.62 19.06 35.24
C GLU A 89 13.52 18.70 34.05
N GLN A 90 13.93 17.43 33.97
CA GLN A 90 14.75 16.91 32.88
C GLN A 90 13.92 16.42 31.71
N LYS A 91 12.60 16.40 31.81
CA LYS A 91 11.66 15.87 30.85
C LYS A 91 11.96 14.42 30.45
N THR A 92 12.30 13.59 31.43
CA THR A 92 12.63 12.17 31.21
C THR A 92 11.84 11.28 32.16
N ALA A 93 11.69 10.02 31.78
CA ALA A 93 11.17 8.96 32.63
C ALA A 93 12.00 7.70 32.53
N VAL A 94 12.09 6.96 33.62
CA VAL A 94 12.60 5.60 33.65
C VAL A 94 11.42 4.65 33.42
N VAL A 95 11.56 3.77 32.45
CA VAL A 95 10.50 2.84 32.05
C VAL A 95 11.02 1.41 32.12
N LYS A 96 10.26 0.53 32.75
CA LYS A 96 10.47 -0.91 32.74
C LYS A 96 9.84 -1.50 31.47
N VAL A 97 10.67 -1.89 30.54
CA VAL A 97 10.21 -2.48 29.26
C VAL A 97 9.73 -3.91 29.49
N GLU A 98 8.59 -4.27 28.90
CA GLU A 98 8.08 -5.65 28.92
C GLU A 98 9.07 -6.61 28.26
N ASP A 99 9.15 -7.84 28.78
CA ASP A 99 10.12 -8.85 28.35
C ASP A 99 10.12 -9.10 26.83
N GLU A 100 8.94 -9.04 26.21
CA GLU A 100 8.77 -9.24 24.76
C GLU A 100 9.49 -8.20 23.89
N PHE A 101 9.72 -6.99 24.43
CA PHE A 101 10.30 -5.87 23.68
C PHE A 101 11.75 -5.56 24.05
N ARG A 102 12.36 -6.34 24.93
CA ARG A 102 13.74 -6.13 25.37
C ARG A 102 14.79 -6.50 24.34
N GLY A 103 14.43 -7.26 23.32
CA GLY A 103 15.35 -7.66 22.26
C GLY A 103 15.92 -6.49 21.42
N ALA A 104 15.29 -5.33 21.48
CA ALA A 104 15.75 -4.11 20.80
C ALA A 104 16.66 -3.23 21.67
N LEU A 105 16.85 -3.58 22.95
CA LEU A 105 17.66 -2.83 23.92
C LEU A 105 19.15 -3.19 23.82
N SER A 106 20.01 -2.28 24.29
CA SER A 106 21.41 -2.61 24.49
C SER A 106 21.57 -3.76 25.51
N PRO A 107 22.66 -4.53 25.48
CA PRO A 107 22.86 -5.63 26.43
C PRO A 107 22.75 -5.20 27.91
N GLU A 108 23.23 -4.01 28.26
CA GLU A 108 23.16 -3.47 29.64
C GLU A 108 21.72 -3.13 30.03
N GLU A 109 20.95 -2.48 29.13
CA GLU A 109 19.55 -2.14 29.35
C GLU A 109 18.66 -3.40 29.38
N ALA A 110 18.98 -4.40 28.56
CA ALA A 110 18.21 -5.64 28.45
C ALA A 110 18.26 -6.48 29.73
N GLU A 111 19.37 -6.44 30.48
CA GLU A 111 19.56 -7.20 31.73
C GLU A 111 18.49 -6.84 32.76
N ASN A 112 18.26 -5.56 32.96
CA ASN A 112 17.29 -5.03 33.91
C ASN A 112 15.95 -4.64 33.28
N GLY A 113 15.92 -4.43 31.96
CA GLY A 113 14.77 -3.93 31.21
C GLY A 113 14.39 -2.49 31.60
N LEU A 114 15.30 -1.76 32.28
CA LEU A 114 15.10 -0.36 32.67
C LEU A 114 15.79 0.56 31.68
N ILE A 115 15.04 1.48 31.11
CA ILE A 115 15.55 2.48 30.18
C ILE A 115 15.09 3.87 30.58
N THR A 116 15.93 4.87 30.30
CA THR A 116 15.57 6.27 30.47
C THR A 116 15.31 6.88 29.09
N ARG A 117 14.13 7.48 28.92
CA ARG A 117 13.74 8.11 27.65
C ARG A 117 13.11 9.48 27.89
N SER A 118 13.19 10.34 26.86
CA SER A 118 12.47 11.61 26.85
C SER A 118 10.95 11.40 26.95
N LEU A 119 10.26 12.27 27.67
CA LEU A 119 8.79 12.24 27.72
C LEU A 119 8.15 12.38 26.33
N ASP A 120 8.85 13.01 25.39
CA ASP A 120 8.34 13.24 24.05
C ASP A 120 8.11 11.92 23.26
N VAL A 121 8.89 10.88 23.58
CA VAL A 121 8.79 9.57 22.92
C VAL A 121 7.98 8.55 23.73
N ILE A 122 7.35 8.97 24.83
CA ILE A 122 6.51 8.14 25.70
C ILE A 122 5.05 8.55 25.51
N GLU A 123 4.18 7.60 25.25
CA GLU A 123 2.75 7.81 25.06
C GLU A 123 1.93 6.93 26.00
N LYS A 124 0.87 7.51 26.58
CA LYS A 124 -0.01 6.82 27.51
C LYS A 124 -1.31 6.39 26.83
N PRO A 125 -1.48 5.11 26.46
CA PRO A 125 -2.76 4.62 25.96
C PRO A 125 -3.78 4.54 27.10
N LEU A 126 -4.99 4.99 26.84
CA LEU A 126 -6.15 4.88 27.72
C LEU A 126 -7.01 3.66 27.36
N GLU A 127 -6.84 3.14 26.16
CA GLU A 127 -7.43 1.88 25.70
C GLU A 127 -6.35 0.81 25.72
N ALA A 128 -6.50 -0.17 26.58
CA ALA A 128 -5.56 -1.27 26.74
C ALA A 128 -6.05 -2.59 26.11
N PHE A 129 -7.35 -2.68 25.86
CA PHE A 129 -8.04 -3.83 25.29
C PHE A 129 -8.71 -3.47 23.97
N TYR A 130 -8.66 -4.39 23.03
CA TYR A 130 -9.36 -4.20 21.75
C TYR A 130 -10.87 -3.98 21.92
N GLU A 131 -11.47 -4.57 22.96
CA GLU A 131 -12.87 -4.37 23.29
C GLU A 131 -13.23 -2.89 23.56
N GLN A 132 -12.31 -2.12 24.15
CA GLN A 132 -12.51 -0.68 24.35
C GLN A 132 -12.52 0.07 23.02
N ILE A 133 -11.60 -0.25 22.13
CA ILE A 133 -11.53 0.31 20.77
C ILE A 133 -12.80 -0.05 19.98
N ALA A 134 -13.23 -1.31 20.05
CA ALA A 134 -14.45 -1.78 19.38
C ALA A 134 -15.70 -1.06 19.89
N LYS A 135 -15.83 -0.86 21.21
CA LYS A 135 -16.94 -0.10 21.81
C LYS A 135 -16.94 1.36 21.36
N ARG A 136 -15.77 2.03 21.38
CA ARG A 136 -15.66 3.42 20.91
C ARG A 136 -16.04 3.54 19.44
N ASN A 137 -15.52 2.67 18.58
CA ASN A 137 -15.85 2.65 17.16
C ASN A 137 -17.35 2.41 16.93
N ALA A 138 -17.93 1.40 17.55
CA ALA A 138 -19.33 1.08 17.42
C ALA A 138 -20.23 2.24 17.89
N THR A 139 -19.86 2.90 19.00
CA THR A 139 -20.57 4.07 19.50
C THR A 139 -20.52 5.22 18.50
N GLY A 140 -19.33 5.55 18.01
CA GLY A 140 -19.13 6.64 17.05
C GLY A 140 -19.86 6.41 15.73
N LEU A 141 -19.81 5.19 15.19
CA LEU A 141 -20.46 4.87 13.91
C LEU A 141 -21.98 4.68 14.03
N ALA A 142 -22.48 4.20 15.14
CA ALA A 142 -23.93 4.10 15.38
C ALA A 142 -24.57 5.46 15.72
N SER A 143 -23.80 6.44 16.16
CA SER A 143 -24.28 7.76 16.57
C SER A 143 -25.03 8.51 15.45
N VAL A 144 -24.74 8.21 14.19
CA VAL A 144 -25.36 8.85 13.02
C VAL A 144 -26.73 8.27 12.67
N GLU A 145 -27.15 7.21 13.32
CA GLU A 145 -28.49 6.67 13.14
C GLU A 145 -29.55 7.62 13.70
N LYS A 146 -30.71 7.71 13.02
CA LYS A 146 -31.71 8.78 13.26
C LYS A 146 -32.37 8.71 14.62
N THR A 147 -32.60 7.51 15.14
CA THR A 147 -33.35 7.32 16.40
C THR A 147 -32.46 6.65 17.45
N GLU A 148 -32.76 6.88 18.73
CA GLU A 148 -32.04 6.25 19.84
C GLU A 148 -32.15 4.72 19.80
N GLU A 149 -33.33 4.20 19.41
CA GLU A 149 -33.56 2.77 19.24
C GLU A 149 -32.62 2.20 18.17
N LYS A 150 -32.51 2.86 17.00
CA LYS A 150 -31.59 2.48 15.92
C LYS A 150 -30.11 2.59 16.34
N ARG A 151 -29.76 3.63 17.09
CA ARG A 151 -28.38 3.76 17.62
C ARG A 151 -28.00 2.60 18.53
N LYS A 152 -28.90 2.16 19.41
CA LYS A 152 -28.68 1.01 20.28
C LYS A 152 -28.61 -0.30 19.49
N GLU A 153 -29.54 -0.51 18.56
CA GLU A 153 -29.57 -1.70 17.70
C GLU A 153 -28.26 -1.85 16.92
N TRP A 154 -27.82 -0.79 16.25
CA TRP A 154 -26.65 -0.84 15.40
C TRP A 154 -25.34 -0.76 16.18
N PHE A 155 -25.32 -0.11 17.33
CA PHE A 155 -24.19 -0.24 18.24
C PHE A 155 -23.93 -1.72 18.56
N GLU A 156 -24.94 -2.46 18.97
CA GLU A 156 -24.77 -3.87 19.34
C GLU A 156 -24.29 -4.71 18.15
N LYS A 157 -24.90 -4.55 17.00
CA LYS A 157 -24.50 -5.28 15.78
C LYS A 157 -23.08 -4.94 15.33
N PHE A 158 -22.71 -3.67 15.33
CA PHE A 158 -21.37 -3.24 14.99
C PHE A 158 -20.34 -3.76 15.99
N TYR A 159 -20.65 -3.64 17.27
CA TYR A 159 -19.77 -4.11 18.33
C TYR A 159 -19.48 -5.61 18.23
N GLN A 160 -20.50 -6.42 18.00
CA GLN A 160 -20.33 -7.87 17.86
C GLN A 160 -19.40 -8.24 16.68
N GLU A 161 -19.57 -7.62 15.54
CA GLU A 161 -18.68 -7.88 14.38
C GLU A 161 -17.24 -7.41 14.65
N LEU A 162 -17.07 -6.26 15.30
CA LEU A 162 -15.76 -5.71 15.63
C LEU A 162 -15.04 -6.53 16.67
N VAL A 163 -15.68 -6.84 17.80
CA VAL A 163 -15.03 -7.53 18.93
C VAL A 163 -14.65 -8.97 18.61
N GLN A 164 -15.40 -9.63 17.75
CA GLN A 164 -15.08 -10.96 17.24
C GLN A 164 -14.05 -10.94 16.11
N LEU A 165 -13.60 -9.76 15.68
CA LEU A 165 -12.70 -9.59 14.56
C LEU A 165 -13.20 -10.24 13.26
N ASN A 166 -14.51 -10.28 13.06
CA ASN A 166 -15.12 -10.70 11.80
C ASN A 166 -14.99 -9.62 10.73
N PHE A 167 -15.06 -8.36 11.16
CA PHE A 167 -15.00 -7.17 10.34
C PHE A 167 -14.05 -6.16 10.97
N VAL A 168 -13.11 -5.65 10.19
CA VAL A 168 -12.06 -4.74 10.68
C VAL A 168 -12.03 -3.49 9.81
N PRO A 169 -12.46 -2.33 10.35
CA PRO A 169 -12.32 -1.06 9.67
C PRO A 169 -10.84 -0.72 9.43
N ALA A 170 -10.59 0.10 8.44
CA ALA A 170 -9.24 0.61 8.20
C ALA A 170 -8.72 1.43 9.39
N GLY A 171 -7.40 1.56 9.49
CA GLY A 171 -6.76 2.16 10.63
C GLY A 171 -7.25 3.56 10.98
N ARG A 172 -7.65 4.36 9.99
CA ARG A 172 -8.20 5.71 10.23
C ARG A 172 -9.54 5.67 10.96
N VAL A 173 -10.39 4.74 10.59
CA VAL A 173 -11.67 4.53 11.27
C VAL A 173 -11.46 3.98 12.68
N LEU A 174 -10.57 2.97 12.83
CA LEU A 174 -10.24 2.42 14.15
C LEU A 174 -9.67 3.47 15.10
N TYR A 175 -8.81 4.36 14.61
CA TYR A 175 -8.24 5.44 15.40
C TYR A 175 -9.27 6.56 15.68
N GLY A 176 -9.99 7.02 14.66
CA GLY A 176 -10.78 8.26 14.71
C GLY A 176 -12.22 8.11 15.13
N ALA A 177 -12.89 7.00 14.79
CA ALA A 177 -14.32 6.87 15.06
C ALA A 177 -14.63 6.88 16.56
N GLY A 178 -15.46 7.82 16.98
CA GLY A 178 -15.82 8.05 18.37
C GLY A 178 -14.73 8.70 19.23
N ALA A 179 -13.60 9.11 18.63
CA ALA A 179 -12.47 9.71 19.38
C ALA A 179 -12.56 11.23 19.53
N ASP A 180 -13.47 11.89 18.80
CA ASP A 180 -13.63 13.34 18.78
C ASP A 180 -12.32 14.07 18.41
N THR A 181 -11.74 13.64 17.29
CA THR A 181 -10.52 14.21 16.70
C THR A 181 -10.79 14.76 15.30
N ASP A 182 -9.92 15.67 14.82
CA ASP A 182 -10.01 16.23 13.47
C ASP A 182 -9.44 15.31 12.37
N VAL A 183 -9.12 14.07 12.71
CA VAL A 183 -8.58 13.09 11.75
C VAL A 183 -9.68 12.62 10.80
N THR A 184 -9.40 12.62 9.51
CA THR A 184 -10.31 12.03 8.53
C THR A 184 -10.41 10.51 8.69
N TYR A 185 -11.61 9.96 8.48
CA TYR A 185 -11.82 8.51 8.45
C TYR A 185 -11.61 7.94 7.04
N PHE A 186 -11.47 8.80 6.03
CA PHE A 186 -11.13 8.38 4.68
C PHE A 186 -9.64 8.10 4.54
N ASN A 187 -9.33 6.94 3.99
CA ASN A 187 -7.95 6.56 3.66
C ASN A 187 -7.52 7.12 2.31
N CYS A 188 -8.44 7.18 1.36
CA CYS A 188 -8.17 7.37 -0.06
C CYS A 188 -8.79 8.65 -0.57
N TYR A 189 -7.97 9.48 -1.22
CA TYR A 189 -8.34 10.72 -1.87
C TYR A 189 -7.73 10.74 -3.27
N VAL A 190 -8.48 11.22 -4.25
CA VAL A 190 -7.94 11.56 -5.56
C VAL A 190 -8.31 13.00 -5.89
N MET A 191 -7.31 13.75 -6.32
CA MET A 191 -7.49 15.13 -6.73
C MET A 191 -7.96 15.20 -8.19
N PRO A 192 -8.62 16.30 -8.60
CA PRO A 192 -8.82 16.59 -10.00
C PRO A 192 -7.49 16.60 -10.77
N TYR A 193 -7.56 16.50 -12.09
CA TYR A 193 -6.41 16.85 -12.91
C TYR A 193 -5.89 18.23 -12.55
N VAL A 194 -4.57 18.39 -12.52
CA VAL A 194 -3.97 19.66 -12.15
C VAL A 194 -4.25 20.71 -13.24
N LYS A 195 -4.80 21.84 -12.87
CA LYS A 195 -4.98 22.96 -13.80
C LYS A 195 -3.60 23.50 -14.22
N ASP A 196 -3.37 23.61 -15.53
CA ASP A 196 -2.08 23.98 -16.10
C ASP A 196 -1.81 25.49 -15.97
N SER A 197 -1.67 25.94 -14.74
CA SER A 197 -1.31 27.30 -14.36
C SER A 197 -0.59 27.29 -13.01
N ARG A 198 0.20 28.33 -12.73
CA ARG A 198 0.88 28.47 -11.44
C ARG A 198 -0.12 28.51 -10.28
N GLU A 199 -1.24 29.19 -10.46
CA GLU A 199 -2.33 29.23 -9.50
C GLU A 199 -2.93 27.85 -9.28
N GLY A 200 -3.26 27.11 -10.36
CA GLY A 200 -3.81 25.76 -10.29
C GLY A 200 -2.87 24.77 -9.61
N ILE A 201 -1.58 24.82 -9.90
CA ILE A 201 -0.55 24.00 -9.25
C ILE A 201 -0.45 24.34 -7.75
N SER A 202 -0.46 25.63 -7.40
CA SER A 202 -0.37 26.08 -6.01
C SER A 202 -1.60 25.67 -5.19
N GLU A 203 -2.80 25.78 -5.77
CA GLU A 203 -4.04 25.35 -5.11
C GLU A 203 -4.06 23.81 -4.92
N HIS A 204 -3.66 23.06 -5.94
CA HIS A 204 -3.52 21.62 -5.84
C HIS A 204 -2.56 21.23 -4.71
N ARG A 205 -1.40 21.86 -4.65
CA ARG A 205 -0.38 21.66 -3.62
C ARG A 205 -0.92 21.91 -2.22
N LYS A 206 -1.66 23.01 -2.03
CA LYS A 206 -2.33 23.37 -0.78
C LYS A 206 -3.33 22.30 -0.35
N GLN A 207 -4.21 21.87 -1.25
CA GLN A 207 -5.23 20.86 -0.96
C GLN A 207 -4.60 19.50 -0.61
N VAL A 208 -3.56 19.07 -1.32
CA VAL A 208 -2.80 17.86 -1.00
C VAL A 208 -2.20 17.92 0.41
N MET A 209 -1.62 19.05 0.77
CA MET A 209 -1.06 19.28 2.10
C MET A 209 -2.14 19.18 3.19
N GLU A 210 -3.30 19.81 2.99
CA GLU A 210 -4.44 19.76 3.91
C GLU A 210 -4.95 18.33 4.14
N ILE A 211 -5.03 17.53 3.07
CA ILE A 211 -5.48 16.13 3.16
C ILE A 211 -4.45 15.30 3.91
N MET A 212 -3.18 15.38 3.53
CA MET A 212 -2.13 14.58 4.15
C MET A 212 -1.95 14.90 5.64
N SER A 213 -2.05 16.17 6.03
CA SER A 213 -1.93 16.59 7.44
C SER A 213 -3.00 15.96 8.35
N ARG A 214 -4.16 15.60 7.78
CA ARG A 214 -5.25 14.91 8.49
C ARG A 214 -5.28 13.40 8.28
N GLY A 215 -4.26 12.88 7.60
CA GLY A 215 -4.03 11.46 7.50
C GLY A 215 -4.52 10.78 6.22
N GLY A 216 -5.03 11.51 5.24
CA GLY A 216 -5.44 10.97 3.95
C GLY A 216 -4.26 10.65 3.03
N GLY A 217 -4.36 9.57 2.28
CA GLY A 217 -3.48 9.27 1.16
C GLY A 217 -4.03 9.85 -0.14
N VAL A 218 -3.19 10.47 -0.96
CA VAL A 218 -3.62 11.30 -2.10
C VAL A 218 -3.08 10.77 -3.42
N GLY A 219 -3.95 10.68 -4.42
CA GLY A 219 -3.58 10.44 -5.81
C GLY A 219 -3.63 11.72 -6.65
N THR A 220 -2.62 11.93 -7.47
CA THR A 220 -2.47 13.06 -8.39
C THR A 220 -2.15 12.55 -9.79
N ASN A 221 -2.84 13.08 -10.81
CA ASN A 221 -2.52 12.85 -12.20
C ASN A 221 -1.99 14.12 -12.84
N GLY A 222 -0.73 14.10 -13.26
CA GLY A 222 -0.04 15.25 -13.86
C GLY A 222 -0.18 15.36 -15.36
N SER A 223 -1.03 14.58 -16.00
CA SER A 223 -1.13 14.51 -17.47
C SER A 223 -1.65 15.79 -18.13
N THR A 224 -2.26 16.68 -17.37
CA THR A 224 -2.76 17.97 -17.86
C THR A 224 -1.74 19.10 -17.82
N LEU A 225 -0.60 18.88 -17.17
CA LEU A 225 0.48 19.87 -17.14
C LEU A 225 1.26 19.84 -18.46
N ARG A 226 1.53 21.02 -19.03
CA ARG A 226 2.24 21.13 -20.31
C ARG A 226 3.63 20.53 -20.27
N PRO A 227 4.07 19.95 -21.40
CA PRO A 227 5.37 19.31 -21.49
C PRO A 227 6.55 20.27 -21.27
N ARG A 228 7.69 19.70 -20.96
CA ARG A 228 8.98 20.41 -20.90
C ARG A 228 9.26 21.15 -22.20
N ASN A 229 9.80 22.34 -22.09
CA ASN A 229 10.16 23.25 -23.19
C ASN A 229 8.98 23.82 -24.00
N THR A 230 7.74 23.54 -23.65
CA THR A 230 6.57 24.24 -24.23
C THR A 230 6.60 25.72 -23.86
N LEU A 231 6.28 26.58 -24.80
CA LEU A 231 6.32 28.02 -24.61
C LEU A 231 5.38 28.50 -23.50
N ALA A 232 5.93 29.25 -22.57
CA ALA A 232 5.19 29.98 -21.52
C ALA A 232 5.07 31.44 -21.88
N ARG A 233 4.06 31.79 -22.69
CA ARG A 233 3.90 33.11 -23.31
C ARG A 233 3.90 34.28 -22.33
N GLY A 234 3.29 34.08 -21.14
CA GLY A 234 3.16 35.16 -20.15
C GLY A 234 4.48 35.68 -19.58
N VAL A 235 5.55 34.90 -19.68
CA VAL A 235 6.89 35.25 -19.19
C VAL A 235 7.96 35.13 -20.29
N ASN A 236 7.54 34.90 -21.53
CA ASN A 236 8.41 34.67 -22.69
C ASN A 236 9.51 33.62 -22.40
N GLY A 237 9.16 32.58 -21.68
CA GLY A 237 10.03 31.47 -21.26
C GLY A 237 9.53 30.13 -21.70
N LYS A 238 10.15 29.10 -21.18
CA LYS A 238 9.80 27.70 -21.45
C LYS A 238 9.33 26.98 -20.18
N SER A 239 8.38 26.05 -20.35
CA SER A 239 7.91 25.18 -19.27
C SER A 239 9.03 24.26 -18.75
N SER A 240 9.10 24.08 -17.43
CA SER A 240 9.95 23.08 -16.78
C SER A 240 9.42 21.65 -16.95
N GLY A 241 8.21 21.48 -17.44
CA GLY A 241 7.57 20.20 -17.71
C GLY A 241 6.78 19.64 -16.53
N SER A 242 5.91 18.66 -16.84
CA SER A 242 5.03 18.04 -15.87
C SER A 242 5.83 17.36 -14.74
N VAL A 243 6.87 16.61 -15.07
CA VAL A 243 7.64 15.82 -14.10
C VAL A 243 8.32 16.68 -13.03
N SER A 244 8.78 17.89 -13.39
CA SER A 244 9.37 18.83 -12.43
C SER A 244 8.35 19.34 -11.41
N TRP A 245 7.13 19.64 -11.84
CA TRP A 245 6.05 20.04 -10.93
C TRP A 245 5.56 18.88 -10.05
N LEU A 246 5.56 17.66 -10.60
CA LEU A 246 5.21 16.45 -9.84
C LEU A 246 6.25 16.16 -8.74
N ASP A 247 7.53 16.44 -8.98
CA ASP A 247 8.56 16.34 -7.94
C ASP A 247 8.34 17.35 -6.80
N ASP A 248 7.92 18.58 -7.08
CA ASP A 248 7.56 19.55 -6.04
C ASP A 248 6.39 19.05 -5.18
N ILE A 249 5.35 18.50 -5.80
CA ILE A 249 4.21 17.90 -5.10
C ILE A 249 4.65 16.70 -4.26
N ALA A 250 5.50 15.83 -4.79
CA ALA A 250 6.03 14.66 -4.07
C ALA A 250 6.81 15.04 -2.80
N LYS A 251 7.53 16.15 -2.83
CA LYS A 251 8.29 16.65 -1.67
C LYS A 251 7.43 16.99 -0.46
N LEU A 252 6.15 17.29 -0.66
CA LEU A 252 5.22 17.53 0.46
C LEU A 252 5.16 16.36 1.43
N THR A 253 5.30 15.14 0.96
CA THR A 253 5.29 13.94 1.80
C THR A 253 6.41 13.93 2.85
N HIS A 254 7.55 14.52 2.52
CA HIS A 254 8.67 14.64 3.46
C HIS A 254 8.51 15.79 4.46
N LEU A 255 7.64 16.75 4.17
CA LEU A 255 7.42 17.95 4.98
C LEU A 255 6.23 17.82 5.92
N VAL A 256 5.21 17.06 5.50
CA VAL A 256 3.97 16.92 6.25
C VAL A 256 4.05 15.68 7.14
N GLU A 257 4.14 15.90 8.44
CA GLU A 257 3.94 14.86 9.43
C GLU A 257 2.44 14.74 9.74
N GLN A 258 1.92 13.54 9.63
CA GLN A 258 0.55 13.25 10.05
C GLN A 258 0.50 13.18 11.58
N GLY A 259 -0.54 13.78 12.17
CA GLY A 259 -0.77 13.65 13.60
C GLY A 259 -0.75 12.17 14.03
N GLY A 260 0.16 11.82 14.94
CA GLY A 260 0.26 10.49 15.53
C GLY A 260 1.13 9.47 14.77
N SER A 261 2.29 9.86 14.24
CA SER A 261 3.37 8.95 13.82
C SER A 261 3.39 8.38 12.39
N ARG A 262 2.63 8.89 11.45
CA ARG A 262 2.72 8.46 10.04
C ARG A 262 3.12 9.61 9.12
N ARG A 263 3.97 9.32 8.14
CA ARG A 263 4.25 10.24 7.02
C ARG A 263 3.09 10.22 6.03
N GLY A 264 2.90 11.31 5.30
CA GLY A 264 1.98 11.39 4.19
C GLY A 264 2.28 10.32 3.13
N ALA A 265 1.28 9.95 2.34
CA ALA A 265 1.44 9.02 1.24
C ALA A 265 0.79 9.60 -0.03
N GLN A 266 1.50 9.49 -1.14
CA GLN A 266 1.01 9.95 -2.45
C GLN A 266 1.19 8.89 -3.52
N MET A 267 0.26 8.89 -4.47
CA MET A 267 0.41 8.30 -5.80
C MET A 267 0.49 9.42 -6.81
N ILE A 268 1.48 9.38 -7.66
CA ILE A 268 1.64 10.31 -8.77
C ILE A 268 1.60 9.54 -10.08
N MET A 269 0.74 9.96 -10.98
CA MET A 269 0.51 9.29 -12.26
C MET A 269 0.75 10.22 -13.43
N LEU A 270 1.19 9.62 -14.54
CA LEU A 270 1.30 10.28 -15.84
C LEU A 270 0.80 9.32 -16.93
N ALA A 271 0.06 9.86 -17.90
CA ALA A 271 -0.45 9.09 -19.03
C ALA A 271 0.66 8.68 -20.01
N ASP A 272 0.50 7.52 -20.61
CA ASP A 272 1.43 6.99 -21.60
C ASP A 272 1.60 7.88 -22.86
N TRP A 273 0.60 8.66 -23.19
CA TRP A 273 0.61 9.60 -24.32
C TRP A 273 1.26 10.94 -24.01
N HIS A 274 1.62 11.22 -22.76
CA HIS A 274 2.20 12.51 -22.39
C HIS A 274 3.64 12.65 -22.93
N PRO A 275 4.03 13.77 -23.52
CA PRO A 275 5.38 13.96 -24.06
C PRO A 275 6.53 13.78 -23.04
N ASP A 276 6.29 14.01 -21.76
CA ASP A 276 7.27 13.84 -20.70
C ASP A 276 7.30 12.40 -20.10
N ILE A 277 6.61 11.43 -20.71
CA ILE A 277 6.47 10.10 -20.13
C ILE A 277 7.81 9.36 -19.96
N VAL A 278 8.75 9.51 -20.89
CA VAL A 278 10.06 8.87 -20.80
C VAL A 278 10.84 9.40 -19.60
N GLU A 279 10.85 10.72 -19.39
CA GLU A 279 11.45 11.35 -18.21
C GLU A 279 10.81 10.82 -16.92
N PHE A 280 9.48 10.70 -16.88
CA PHE A 280 8.74 10.19 -15.74
C PHE A 280 9.13 8.74 -15.39
N ILE A 281 9.17 7.85 -16.37
CA ILE A 281 9.51 6.44 -16.16
C ILE A 281 10.91 6.26 -15.59
N ILE A 282 11.89 7.03 -16.08
CA ILE A 282 13.30 6.94 -15.66
C ILE A 282 13.55 7.66 -14.33
N SER A 283 12.69 8.58 -13.95
CA SER A 283 12.92 9.56 -12.88
C SER A 283 13.34 8.96 -11.54
N LYS A 284 12.82 7.79 -11.19
CA LYS A 284 13.12 7.10 -9.91
C LYS A 284 14.11 5.94 -10.05
N MET A 285 14.73 5.76 -11.22
CA MET A 285 15.76 4.73 -11.38
C MET A 285 16.97 5.03 -10.49
N GLN A 286 17.28 4.13 -9.57
CA GLN A 286 18.35 4.28 -8.59
C GLN A 286 19.58 3.41 -8.92
N ASN A 287 19.52 2.62 -9.97
CA ASN A 287 20.60 1.71 -10.34
C ASN A 287 21.44 2.27 -11.50
N PRO A 288 22.70 2.71 -11.25
CA PRO A 288 23.55 3.26 -12.29
C PRO A 288 23.85 2.25 -13.42
N ARG A 289 23.86 0.94 -13.13
CA ARG A 289 24.11 -0.11 -14.13
C ARG A 289 22.94 -0.18 -15.13
N ILE A 290 21.70 -0.05 -14.64
CA ILE A 290 20.53 -0.02 -15.52
C ILE A 290 20.53 1.22 -16.39
N LEU A 291 20.91 2.39 -15.84
CA LEU A 291 21.04 3.62 -16.63
C LEU A 291 22.08 3.47 -17.74
N ARG A 292 23.25 2.89 -17.44
CA ARG A 292 24.29 2.60 -18.44
C ARG A 292 23.78 1.61 -19.50
N PHE A 293 23.10 0.55 -19.09
CA PHE A 293 22.49 -0.41 -20.00
C PHE A 293 21.52 0.27 -20.97
N LEU A 294 20.64 1.14 -20.47
CA LEU A 294 19.71 1.91 -21.31
C LEU A 294 20.46 2.81 -22.30
N ILE A 295 21.52 3.49 -21.87
CA ILE A 295 22.33 4.36 -22.74
C ILE A 295 23.00 3.55 -23.86
N GLU A 296 23.50 2.37 -23.56
CA GLU A 296 24.26 1.54 -24.49
C GLU A 296 23.37 0.73 -25.45
N ASN A 297 22.16 0.36 -25.00
CA ASN A 297 21.32 -0.60 -25.75
C ASN A 297 20.03 -0.03 -26.33
N THR A 298 19.64 1.19 -26.00
CA THR A 298 18.48 1.81 -26.61
C THR A 298 18.83 2.47 -27.96
N ASN A 299 17.92 2.34 -28.91
CA ASN A 299 18.01 3.12 -30.17
C ASN A 299 17.24 4.45 -30.08
N ASP A 300 16.53 4.66 -29.01
CA ASP A 300 15.70 5.85 -28.80
C ASP A 300 16.50 6.97 -28.14
N GLU A 301 16.68 8.07 -28.84
CA GLU A 301 17.49 9.20 -28.39
C GLU A 301 16.96 9.89 -27.12
N MET A 302 15.65 9.85 -26.88
CA MET A 302 15.06 10.47 -25.69
C MET A 302 15.30 9.60 -24.45
N ILE A 303 15.15 8.28 -24.58
CA ILE A 303 15.47 7.32 -23.51
C ILE A 303 16.95 7.47 -23.15
N LYS A 304 17.82 7.49 -24.15
CA LYS A 304 19.26 7.67 -23.97
C LYS A 304 19.60 8.95 -23.26
N LYS A 305 18.99 10.06 -23.67
CA LYS A 305 19.19 11.39 -23.07
C LYS A 305 18.78 11.40 -21.59
N HIS A 306 17.57 10.95 -21.27
CA HIS A 306 17.11 10.96 -19.88
C HIS A 306 17.89 10.01 -18.97
N ALA A 307 18.34 8.88 -19.51
CA ALA A 307 19.25 7.99 -18.78
C ALA A 307 20.60 8.65 -18.51
N GLN A 308 21.14 9.39 -19.51
CA GLN A 308 22.39 10.16 -19.36
C GLN A 308 22.24 11.29 -18.34
N ASP A 309 21.14 12.06 -18.39
CA ASP A 309 20.86 13.14 -17.43
C ASP A 309 20.75 12.62 -15.98
N LYS A 310 20.31 11.40 -15.82
CA LYS A 310 20.17 10.74 -14.50
C LYS A 310 21.48 10.10 -14.02
N LEU A 311 22.41 9.77 -14.90
CA LEU A 311 23.68 9.12 -14.57
C LEU A 311 24.76 10.15 -14.24
N LYS A 312 25.45 9.96 -13.12
CA LYS A 312 26.59 10.77 -12.71
C LYS A 312 27.85 9.92 -12.69
N PHE A 313 28.90 10.40 -13.35
CA PHE A 313 30.24 9.79 -13.29
C PHE A 313 31.15 10.67 -12.45
N THR A 314 31.84 10.07 -11.48
CA THR A 314 32.89 10.72 -10.68
C THR A 314 34.21 10.00 -10.92
N PRO A 315 35.19 10.63 -11.56
CA PRO A 315 36.49 10.02 -11.78
C PRO A 315 37.17 9.65 -10.46
N LEU A 316 37.98 8.59 -10.46
CA LEU A 316 38.82 8.26 -9.31
C LEU A 316 39.86 9.36 -9.08
N THR A 317 40.11 9.66 -7.82
CA THR A 317 41.26 10.42 -7.39
C THR A 317 42.50 9.51 -7.35
N GLU A 318 43.70 10.07 -7.45
CA GLU A 318 44.95 9.32 -7.31
C GLU A 318 45.01 8.48 -6.03
N SER A 319 44.46 8.99 -4.93
CA SER A 319 44.41 8.27 -3.66
C SER A 319 43.44 7.08 -3.69
N GLU A 320 42.30 7.23 -4.32
CA GLU A 320 41.30 6.15 -4.48
C GLU A 320 41.83 5.07 -5.43
N GLU A 321 42.47 5.47 -6.52
CA GLU A 321 43.09 4.54 -7.45
C GLU A 321 44.17 3.70 -6.76
N ALA A 322 45.04 4.34 -5.97
CA ALA A 322 46.08 3.65 -5.18
C ALA A 322 45.46 2.71 -4.13
N MET A 323 44.36 3.11 -3.50
CA MET A 323 43.60 2.30 -2.53
C MET A 323 43.02 1.05 -3.19
N TYR A 324 42.31 1.19 -4.29
CA TYR A 324 41.72 0.05 -5.01
C TYR A 324 42.78 -0.88 -5.57
N GLN A 325 43.88 -0.33 -6.07
CA GLN A 325 45.04 -1.14 -6.52
C GLN A 325 45.64 -1.89 -5.34
N GLY A 326 45.67 -1.27 -4.16
CA GLY A 326 46.10 -1.92 -2.92
C GLY A 326 45.23 -3.11 -2.54
N ILE A 327 43.92 -2.98 -2.66
CA ILE A 327 42.93 -4.05 -2.39
C ILE A 327 43.19 -5.25 -3.32
N ILE A 328 43.42 -5.00 -4.61
CA ILE A 328 43.69 -6.05 -5.59
C ILE A 328 45.03 -6.73 -5.33
N ASN A 329 46.06 -5.94 -5.05
CA ASN A 329 47.41 -6.46 -4.75
C ASN A 329 47.41 -7.31 -3.47
N TYR A 330 46.58 -6.94 -2.47
CA TYR A 330 46.43 -7.68 -1.23
C TYR A 330 45.81 -9.08 -1.41
N LYS A 331 44.94 -9.25 -2.40
CA LYS A 331 44.38 -10.55 -2.80
C LYS A 331 45.48 -11.59 -3.17
N GLN A 332 46.63 -11.12 -3.64
CA GLN A 332 47.72 -11.96 -4.13
C GLN A 332 48.68 -12.44 -3.03
N ILE A 333 48.46 -12.01 -1.75
CA ILE A 333 49.37 -12.39 -0.65
C ILE A 333 48.83 -13.63 0.07
N PRO A 334 49.53 -14.80 -0.02
CA PRO A 334 49.08 -16.03 0.65
C PRO A 334 49.14 -15.89 2.17
N GLY A 335 48.10 -16.29 2.87
CA GLY A 335 48.09 -16.46 4.33
C GLY A 335 47.60 -15.25 5.15
N LEU A 336 47.25 -14.13 4.54
CA LEU A 336 46.57 -13.03 5.19
C LEU A 336 45.05 -13.10 4.87
N GLY A 337 44.21 -12.99 5.87
CA GLY A 337 42.74 -12.93 5.68
C GLY A 337 42.35 -11.82 4.67
N GLY A 338 41.84 -12.20 3.53
CA GLY A 338 41.60 -11.29 2.41
C GLY A 338 40.33 -10.47 2.56
N PHE A 339 40.21 -9.45 1.74
CA PHE A 339 38.94 -8.76 1.53
C PHE A 339 37.89 -9.72 0.95
N SER A 340 36.58 -9.46 1.21
CA SER A 340 35.51 -10.25 0.60
C SER A 340 35.56 -10.15 -0.94
N GLU A 341 35.09 -11.19 -1.61
CA GLU A 341 35.02 -11.20 -3.10
C GLU A 341 34.27 -9.99 -3.64
N LYS A 342 33.23 -9.54 -2.92
CA LYS A 342 32.44 -8.35 -3.25
C LYS A 342 33.31 -7.08 -3.28
N ILE A 343 34.15 -6.88 -2.27
CA ILE A 343 35.05 -5.71 -2.17
C ILE A 343 36.09 -5.75 -3.30
N ILE A 344 36.64 -6.92 -3.58
CA ILE A 344 37.66 -7.10 -4.65
C ILE A 344 37.03 -6.80 -6.01
N LYS A 345 35.85 -7.33 -6.28
CA LYS A 345 35.11 -7.11 -7.52
C LYS A 345 34.73 -5.64 -7.72
N ASP A 346 34.29 -4.97 -6.65
CA ASP A 346 34.01 -3.52 -6.68
C ASP A 346 35.28 -2.71 -7.00
N ALA A 347 36.42 -3.06 -6.40
CA ALA A 347 37.71 -2.42 -6.69
C ALA A 347 38.18 -2.65 -8.14
N GLU A 348 38.02 -3.86 -8.65
CA GLU A 348 38.32 -4.20 -10.05
C GLU A 348 37.46 -3.40 -11.03
N GLU A 349 36.13 -3.32 -10.76
CA GLU A 349 35.21 -2.55 -11.58
C GLU A 349 35.53 -1.06 -11.59
N LYS A 350 35.85 -0.47 -10.42
CA LYS A 350 36.18 0.95 -10.30
C LYS A 350 37.47 1.31 -11.02
N LEU A 351 38.51 0.48 -10.91
CA LEU A 351 39.74 0.68 -11.65
C LEU A 351 39.57 0.50 -13.17
N GLN A 352 38.78 -0.49 -13.60
CA GLN A 352 38.48 -0.71 -15.00
C GLN A 352 37.71 0.45 -15.62
N THR A 353 36.75 1.01 -14.87
CA THR A 353 35.92 2.14 -15.33
C THR A 353 36.62 3.49 -15.17
N GLY A 354 37.69 3.57 -14.38
CA GLY A 354 38.36 4.82 -14.04
C GLY A 354 37.54 5.77 -13.15
N GLY A 355 36.52 5.29 -12.52
CA GLY A 355 35.61 6.10 -11.70
C GLY A 355 34.44 5.34 -11.13
N THR A 356 33.58 6.09 -10.48
CA THR A 356 32.34 5.56 -9.88
C THR A 356 31.14 6.17 -10.58
N TYR A 357 30.23 5.30 -11.01
CA TYR A 357 28.91 5.72 -11.48
C TYR A 357 27.94 5.78 -10.31
N SER A 358 27.18 6.87 -10.24
CA SER A 358 26.14 7.10 -9.27
C SER A 358 24.90 7.70 -9.94
N VAL A 359 23.84 7.87 -9.17
CA VAL A 359 22.61 8.47 -9.66
C VAL A 359 22.61 9.96 -9.32
N HIS A 360 22.31 10.79 -10.31
CA HIS A 360 22.11 12.22 -10.10
C HIS A 360 20.73 12.46 -9.50
N ASN A 361 20.65 13.30 -8.45
CA ASN A 361 19.42 13.63 -7.76
C ASN A 361 18.59 12.38 -7.35
N SER A 362 19.17 11.58 -6.44
CA SER A 362 18.59 10.33 -5.95
C SER A 362 17.25 10.51 -5.21
N GLU A 363 16.98 11.71 -4.70
CA GLU A 363 15.75 12.03 -3.96
C GLU A 363 14.59 12.47 -4.85
N PHE A 364 14.78 12.53 -6.16
CA PHE A 364 13.76 12.97 -7.10
C PHE A 364 12.55 12.03 -7.07
N LEU A 365 11.34 12.57 -6.85
CA LEU A 365 10.07 11.86 -6.72
C LEU A 365 10.00 10.80 -5.59
N THR A 366 10.96 10.75 -4.68
CA THR A 366 10.99 9.72 -3.61
C THR A 366 9.84 9.84 -2.61
N GLY A 367 9.21 10.99 -2.49
CA GLY A 367 8.05 11.21 -1.62
C GLY A 367 6.73 10.61 -2.11
N ALA A 368 6.71 9.97 -3.28
CA ALA A 368 5.48 9.42 -3.85
C ALA A 368 5.74 8.08 -4.54
N ASN A 369 4.73 7.21 -4.55
CA ASN A 369 4.67 6.12 -5.51
C ASN A 369 4.35 6.69 -6.88
N ILE A 370 4.92 6.13 -7.93
CA ILE A 370 4.63 6.55 -9.30
C ILE A 370 4.05 5.40 -10.12
N SER A 371 3.08 5.73 -10.99
CA SER A 371 2.49 4.77 -11.92
C SER A 371 2.22 5.40 -13.27
N VAL A 372 2.37 4.60 -14.32
CA VAL A 372 1.98 4.98 -15.68
C VAL A 372 0.52 4.61 -15.90
N CYS A 373 -0.28 5.58 -16.36
CA CYS A 373 -1.63 5.30 -16.86
C CYS A 373 -1.53 4.75 -18.28
N LEU A 374 -1.77 3.46 -18.42
CA LEU A 374 -1.75 2.78 -19.70
C LEU A 374 -3.13 2.79 -20.35
N THR A 375 -3.17 3.27 -21.60
CA THR A 375 -4.38 3.28 -22.40
C THR A 375 -4.50 2.03 -23.26
N LYS A 376 -5.70 1.73 -23.69
CA LYS A 376 -5.96 0.65 -24.66
C LYS A 376 -5.22 0.90 -25.97
N ASP A 377 -5.22 2.14 -26.46
CA ASP A 377 -4.51 2.52 -27.69
C ASP A 377 -3.02 2.17 -27.62
N PHE A 378 -2.39 2.40 -26.46
CA PHE A 378 -1.00 2.01 -26.24
C PHE A 378 -0.81 0.50 -26.20
N MET A 379 -1.65 -0.22 -25.47
CA MET A 379 -1.55 -1.69 -25.37
C MET A 379 -1.80 -2.35 -26.73
N ASP A 380 -2.72 -1.84 -27.52
CA ASP A 380 -2.97 -2.31 -28.90
C ASP A 380 -1.74 -2.04 -29.79
N ALA A 381 -1.09 -0.88 -29.65
CA ALA A 381 0.14 -0.56 -30.36
C ALA A 381 1.30 -1.48 -29.96
N VAL A 382 1.41 -1.84 -28.67
CA VAL A 382 2.39 -2.82 -28.19
C VAL A 382 2.14 -4.20 -28.82
N GLU A 383 0.91 -4.68 -28.83
CA GLU A 383 0.55 -5.98 -29.38
C GLU A 383 0.82 -6.07 -30.88
N ASN A 384 0.52 -5.00 -31.61
CA ASN A 384 0.70 -4.91 -33.06
C ASN A 384 2.08 -4.45 -33.50
N ASP A 385 3.04 -4.29 -32.58
CA ASP A 385 4.39 -3.76 -32.85
C ASP A 385 4.36 -2.44 -33.62
N GLY A 386 3.44 -1.55 -33.25
CA GLY A 386 3.16 -0.29 -33.91
C GLY A 386 3.93 0.89 -33.29
N GLU A 387 3.79 2.01 -33.99
CA GLU A 387 4.23 3.31 -33.50
C GLU A 387 3.19 3.91 -32.56
N TYR A 388 3.64 4.73 -31.62
CA TYR A 388 2.80 5.41 -30.64
C TYR A 388 3.18 6.90 -30.55
N GLU A 389 2.17 7.75 -30.65
CA GLU A 389 2.36 9.19 -30.65
C GLU A 389 2.28 9.77 -29.23
N LEU A 390 3.29 10.52 -28.84
CA LEU A 390 3.28 11.32 -27.61
C LEU A 390 2.70 12.69 -27.94
N ARG A 391 1.53 12.99 -27.37
CA ARG A 391 0.68 14.10 -27.75
C ARG A 391 0.30 14.98 -26.57
N PHE A 392 0.02 16.24 -26.87
CA PHE A 392 -0.53 17.21 -25.92
C PHE A 392 -1.31 18.29 -26.69
N PRO A 393 -2.30 18.98 -26.06
CA PRO A 393 -2.95 20.13 -26.68
C PRO A 393 -1.95 21.13 -27.27
N ASP A 394 -2.19 21.57 -28.51
CA ASP A 394 -1.25 22.42 -29.26
C ASP A 394 -1.31 23.90 -28.81
N VAL A 395 -0.99 24.11 -27.52
CA VAL A 395 -1.10 25.41 -26.87
C VAL A 395 -0.27 26.52 -27.52
N GLU A 396 0.75 26.15 -28.28
CA GLU A 396 1.59 27.13 -28.98
C GLU A 396 0.91 27.69 -30.23
N SER A 397 -0.01 26.95 -30.85
CA SER A 397 -0.74 27.37 -32.05
C SER A 397 -2.13 27.95 -31.79
N TYR A 398 -2.60 27.90 -30.55
CA TYR A 398 -3.96 28.32 -30.19
C TYR A 398 -4.19 29.81 -30.37
N SER A 399 -5.35 30.18 -30.94
CA SER A 399 -5.90 31.52 -30.91
C SER A 399 -6.25 31.94 -29.47
N LYS A 400 -6.67 33.19 -29.27
CA LYS A 400 -7.13 33.64 -27.93
C LYS A 400 -8.35 32.87 -27.45
N GLU A 401 -9.28 32.57 -28.35
CA GLU A 401 -10.50 31.81 -28.06
C GLU A 401 -10.16 30.33 -27.72
N GLU A 402 -9.27 29.73 -28.49
CA GLU A 402 -8.78 28.35 -28.23
C GLU A 402 -8.02 28.27 -26.90
N MET A 403 -7.21 29.28 -26.57
CA MET A 403 -6.55 29.37 -25.26
C MET A 403 -7.54 29.57 -24.10
N ALA A 404 -8.60 30.35 -24.30
CA ALA A 404 -9.64 30.48 -23.28
C ALA A 404 -10.34 29.14 -23.02
N ASN A 405 -10.69 28.40 -24.09
CA ASN A 405 -11.25 27.07 -23.99
C ASN A 405 -10.29 26.09 -23.27
N TYR A 406 -9.00 26.11 -23.62
CA TYR A 406 -7.98 25.31 -22.96
C TYR A 406 -7.89 25.64 -21.46
N ASN A 407 -7.80 26.90 -21.09
CA ASN A 407 -7.69 27.32 -19.69
C ASN A 407 -8.91 26.93 -18.84
N GLU A 408 -10.08 26.91 -19.44
CA GLU A 408 -11.34 26.58 -18.75
C GLU A 408 -11.61 25.08 -18.70
N ASN A 409 -11.35 24.34 -19.79
CA ASN A 409 -11.91 23.02 -19.97
C ASN A 409 -10.86 21.88 -20.04
N TRP A 410 -9.60 22.14 -20.36
CA TRP A 410 -8.62 21.08 -20.55
C TRP A 410 -8.42 20.22 -19.30
N HIS A 411 -8.31 20.83 -18.13
CA HIS A 411 -8.14 20.09 -16.88
C HIS A 411 -9.39 19.28 -16.44
N GLU A 412 -10.56 19.61 -16.97
CA GLU A 412 -11.77 18.83 -16.77
C GLU A 412 -11.79 17.58 -17.67
N VAL A 413 -11.29 17.69 -18.89
CA VAL A 413 -11.21 16.59 -19.86
C VAL A 413 -10.06 15.66 -19.53
N GLY A 414 -8.86 16.16 -19.39
CA GLY A 414 -7.67 15.45 -18.92
C GLY A 414 -7.13 14.33 -19.80
N ASP A 415 -7.80 14.03 -20.91
CA ASP A 415 -7.41 13.00 -21.85
C ASP A 415 -7.26 13.62 -23.26
N VAL A 416 -6.06 13.50 -23.82
CA VAL A 416 -5.75 14.07 -25.12
C VAL A 416 -6.61 13.48 -26.25
N ARG A 417 -7.03 12.22 -26.11
CA ARG A 417 -7.89 11.55 -27.08
C ARG A 417 -9.28 12.18 -27.13
N GLU A 418 -9.86 12.43 -25.95
CA GLU A 418 -11.16 13.08 -25.82
C GLU A 418 -11.09 14.56 -26.25
N TRP A 419 -9.99 15.26 -25.91
CA TRP A 419 -9.76 16.63 -26.34
C TRP A 419 -9.73 16.75 -27.86
N ALA A 420 -9.05 15.84 -28.54
CA ALA A 420 -9.01 15.78 -29.99
C ALA A 420 -10.40 15.45 -30.60
N LYS A 421 -11.16 14.53 -30.02
CA LYS A 421 -12.51 14.20 -30.46
C LYS A 421 -13.49 15.38 -30.40
N GLN A 422 -13.28 16.30 -29.46
CA GLN A 422 -14.04 17.54 -29.33
C GLN A 422 -13.67 18.58 -30.40
N GLY A 423 -12.75 18.28 -31.32
CA GLY A 423 -12.31 19.17 -32.38
C GLY A 423 -11.17 20.11 -32.01
N ASN A 424 -10.58 19.95 -30.85
CA ASN A 424 -9.48 20.79 -30.40
C ASN A 424 -8.15 20.36 -31.03
N LYS A 425 -7.29 21.31 -31.35
CA LYS A 425 -5.97 21.03 -31.90
C LYS A 425 -5.07 20.32 -30.90
N VAL A 426 -4.46 19.22 -31.33
CA VAL A 426 -3.49 18.42 -30.60
C VAL A 426 -2.21 18.33 -31.41
N ARG A 427 -1.08 18.45 -30.74
CA ARG A 427 0.25 18.32 -31.34
C ARG A 427 0.88 16.99 -30.97
N THR A 428 1.40 16.28 -31.97
CA THR A 428 2.33 15.17 -31.77
C THR A 428 3.74 15.73 -31.54
N TYR A 429 4.22 15.61 -30.32
CA TYR A 429 5.57 16.07 -29.96
C TYR A 429 6.62 15.08 -30.45
N ARG A 430 6.26 13.82 -30.47
CA ARG A 430 7.14 12.74 -30.83
C ARG A 430 6.37 11.45 -31.11
N THR A 431 6.94 10.61 -31.98
CA THR A 431 6.51 9.23 -32.22
C THR A 431 7.57 8.28 -31.69
N ILE A 432 7.15 7.25 -30.96
CA ILE A 432 8.03 6.21 -30.42
C ILE A 432 7.46 4.83 -30.79
N ARG A 433 8.31 3.84 -30.97
CA ARG A 433 7.81 2.46 -31.06
C ARG A 433 7.21 2.04 -29.71
N ALA A 434 5.97 1.56 -29.76
CA ALA A 434 5.24 1.20 -28.54
C ALA A 434 6.00 0.15 -27.72
N LYS A 435 6.60 -0.85 -28.36
CA LYS A 435 7.42 -1.88 -27.66
C LYS A 435 8.66 -1.32 -26.99
N GLU A 436 9.29 -0.27 -27.51
CA GLU A 436 10.41 0.37 -26.82
C GLU A 436 9.99 1.05 -25.53
N LEU A 437 8.87 1.78 -25.59
CA LEU A 437 8.31 2.41 -24.37
C LEU A 437 7.84 1.35 -23.37
N TRP A 438 7.20 0.28 -23.85
CA TRP A 438 6.77 -0.84 -23.04
C TRP A 438 7.96 -1.56 -22.38
N ASN A 439 9.01 -1.80 -23.14
CA ASN A 439 10.23 -2.40 -22.63
C ASN A 439 10.90 -1.51 -21.54
N LEU A 440 10.96 -0.20 -21.78
CA LEU A 440 11.47 0.75 -20.79
C LEU A 440 10.69 0.70 -19.47
N ILE A 441 9.35 0.72 -19.54
CA ILE A 441 8.49 0.60 -18.36
C ILE A 441 8.82 -0.69 -17.59
N ASN A 442 8.93 -1.81 -18.29
CA ASN A 442 9.18 -3.11 -17.66
C ASN A 442 10.59 -3.25 -17.11
N ILE A 443 11.59 -2.70 -17.77
CA ILE A 443 12.96 -2.65 -17.23
C ILE A 443 12.96 -1.87 -15.92
N CYS A 444 12.38 -0.69 -15.88
CA CYS A 444 12.33 0.12 -14.67
C CYS A 444 11.53 -0.56 -13.56
N ALA A 445 10.36 -1.12 -13.89
CA ALA A 445 9.55 -1.86 -12.92
C ALA A 445 10.29 -3.09 -12.35
N THR A 446 11.00 -3.83 -13.20
CA THR A 446 11.76 -5.02 -12.78
C THR A 446 12.90 -4.68 -11.83
N TYR A 447 13.66 -3.62 -12.13
CA TYR A 447 14.88 -3.29 -11.38
C TYR A 447 14.75 -2.16 -10.35
N SER A 448 13.61 -1.48 -10.29
CA SER A 448 13.33 -0.41 -9.32
C SER A 448 11.99 -0.59 -8.61
N ALA A 449 11.21 -1.61 -8.98
CA ALA A 449 9.81 -1.79 -8.56
C ALA A 449 8.87 -0.63 -8.95
N GLU A 450 9.36 0.35 -9.69
CA GLU A 450 8.59 1.51 -10.17
C GLU A 450 9.06 1.92 -11.59
N PRO A 451 8.14 2.44 -12.41
CA PRO A 451 6.76 2.78 -12.10
C PRO A 451 5.86 1.54 -11.97
N GLY A 452 4.81 1.68 -11.16
CA GLY A 452 3.67 0.77 -11.21
C GLY A 452 2.87 0.96 -12.49
N ILE A 453 1.93 0.07 -12.75
CA ILE A 453 1.08 0.08 -13.94
C ILE A 453 -0.38 0.21 -13.52
N PHE A 454 -1.05 1.16 -14.14
CA PHE A 454 -2.48 1.35 -14.00
C PHE A 454 -3.14 1.29 -15.39
N PHE A 455 -4.02 0.31 -15.57
CA PHE A 455 -4.75 0.14 -16.82
C PHE A 455 -5.96 1.09 -16.84
N PHE A 456 -5.72 2.29 -17.29
CA PHE A 456 -6.63 3.42 -17.21
C PHE A 456 -7.98 3.14 -17.87
N ASP A 457 -7.96 2.56 -19.07
CA ASP A 457 -9.19 2.27 -19.79
C ASP A 457 -9.95 1.07 -19.19
N ASN A 458 -9.25 0.05 -18.68
CA ASN A 458 -9.90 -1.03 -17.93
C ASN A 458 -10.68 -0.48 -16.72
N ALA A 459 -10.09 0.47 -16.00
CA ALA A 459 -10.75 1.11 -14.86
C ALA A 459 -11.96 1.95 -15.30
N ASN A 460 -11.81 2.77 -16.32
CA ASN A 460 -12.88 3.64 -16.81
C ASN A 460 -14.00 2.86 -17.51
N ASP A 461 -13.71 1.76 -18.20
CA ASP A 461 -14.74 0.91 -18.81
C ASP A 461 -15.63 0.23 -17.77
N MET A 462 -15.11 0.01 -16.55
CA MET A 462 -15.83 -0.72 -15.51
C MET A 462 -16.45 0.17 -14.44
N THR A 463 -16.03 1.42 -14.30
CA THR A 463 -16.48 2.25 -13.17
C THR A 463 -17.97 2.57 -13.22
N ASN A 464 -18.64 2.43 -12.07
CA ASN A 464 -20.04 2.86 -11.91
C ASN A 464 -20.21 4.38 -12.01
N ALA A 465 -19.13 5.16 -11.85
CA ALA A 465 -19.14 6.61 -11.93
C ALA A 465 -19.62 7.15 -13.29
N GLN A 466 -19.47 6.38 -14.36
CA GLN A 466 -19.96 6.75 -15.68
C GLN A 466 -21.48 7.01 -15.72
N ALA A 467 -22.25 6.33 -14.86
CA ALA A 467 -23.69 6.51 -14.80
C ALA A 467 -24.11 7.94 -14.44
N TYR A 468 -23.30 8.64 -13.66
CA TYR A 468 -23.52 10.03 -13.28
C TYR A 468 -22.48 11.02 -13.86
N GLY A 469 -21.87 10.63 -14.97
CA GLY A 469 -21.01 11.51 -15.79
C GLY A 469 -19.62 11.77 -15.24
N GLN A 470 -19.11 10.90 -14.36
CA GLN A 470 -17.77 11.03 -13.80
C GLN A 470 -16.81 9.96 -14.34
N HIS A 471 -15.52 10.26 -14.30
CA HIS A 471 -14.45 9.40 -14.80
C HIS A 471 -13.35 9.25 -13.74
N VAL A 472 -12.66 8.12 -13.79
CA VAL A 472 -11.47 7.87 -13.00
C VAL A 472 -10.33 8.77 -13.48
N VAL A 473 -9.67 9.45 -12.55
CA VAL A 473 -8.52 10.34 -12.82
C VAL A 473 -7.20 9.68 -12.39
N ALA A 474 -7.17 9.11 -11.22
CA ALA A 474 -6.00 8.51 -10.61
C ALA A 474 -6.42 7.45 -9.59
N THR A 475 -5.44 6.84 -8.93
CA THR A 475 -5.69 5.99 -7.78
C THR A 475 -5.10 6.60 -6.51
N ASN A 476 -5.53 6.11 -5.35
CA ASN A 476 -4.87 6.32 -4.07
C ASN A 476 -3.45 5.69 -4.06
N PRO A 477 -2.61 5.93 -3.04
CA PRO A 477 -1.23 5.46 -3.00
C PRO A 477 -1.03 3.96 -3.22
N CYS A 478 -1.95 3.12 -2.76
CA CYS A 478 -1.85 1.66 -2.88
C CYS A 478 -2.53 1.06 -4.12
N GLY A 479 -3.19 1.89 -4.93
CA GLY A 479 -3.75 1.51 -6.23
C GLY A 479 -5.11 0.80 -6.20
N GLU A 480 -5.70 0.54 -5.03
CA GLU A 480 -6.98 -0.17 -4.91
C GLU A 480 -8.20 0.71 -5.16
N GLN A 481 -8.06 2.02 -5.14
CA GLN A 481 -9.16 2.97 -5.33
C GLN A 481 -8.94 3.89 -6.54
N PRO A 482 -9.38 3.47 -7.72
CA PRO A 482 -9.49 4.36 -8.87
C PRO A 482 -10.69 5.29 -8.68
N LEU A 483 -10.42 6.57 -8.53
CA LEU A 483 -11.39 7.58 -8.09
C LEU A 483 -11.55 8.70 -9.12
N ALA A 484 -12.74 9.31 -9.10
CA ALA A 484 -13.07 10.54 -9.80
C ALA A 484 -12.50 11.77 -9.06
N PRO A 485 -12.57 12.97 -9.65
CA PRO A 485 -12.12 14.19 -9.00
C PRO A 485 -12.78 14.42 -7.63
N PHE A 486 -11.96 14.72 -6.62
CA PHE A 486 -12.38 14.92 -5.23
C PHE A 486 -13.03 13.71 -4.55
N SER A 487 -13.10 12.58 -5.24
CA SER A 487 -13.66 11.37 -4.68
C SER A 487 -12.80 10.84 -3.54
N VAL A 488 -13.45 10.23 -2.57
CA VAL A 488 -12.86 9.70 -1.35
C VAL A 488 -13.42 8.31 -1.06
N CYS A 489 -12.68 7.53 -0.29
CA CYS A 489 -13.16 6.21 0.13
C CYS A 489 -12.71 5.87 1.54
N ASN A 490 -13.63 5.35 2.35
CA ASN A 490 -13.27 4.64 3.57
C ASN A 490 -13.16 3.14 3.28
N LEU A 491 -12.21 2.51 3.93
CA LEU A 491 -11.87 1.11 3.73
C LEU A 491 -12.24 0.27 4.94
N ALA A 492 -12.56 -0.98 4.68
CA ALA A 492 -12.72 -2.01 5.71
C ALA A 492 -12.45 -3.39 5.10
N ALA A 493 -12.26 -4.38 5.95
CA ALA A 493 -11.99 -5.74 5.53
C ALA A 493 -12.82 -6.75 6.32
N VAL A 494 -13.42 -7.69 5.61
CA VAL A 494 -13.91 -8.94 6.20
C VAL A 494 -12.70 -9.81 6.53
N ASN A 495 -12.63 -10.30 7.75
CA ASN A 495 -11.61 -11.27 8.15
C ASN A 495 -12.04 -12.67 7.72
N LEU A 496 -11.55 -13.11 6.60
CA LEU A 496 -11.91 -14.40 6.02
C LEU A 496 -11.45 -15.59 6.88
N ALA A 497 -10.43 -15.43 7.72
CA ALA A 497 -10.03 -16.45 8.66
C ALA A 497 -11.15 -16.84 9.64
N GLN A 498 -12.00 -15.87 10.00
CA GLN A 498 -13.18 -16.08 10.86
C GLN A 498 -14.37 -16.72 10.12
N MET A 499 -14.31 -16.78 8.80
CA MET A 499 -15.37 -17.35 7.96
C MET A 499 -15.14 -18.85 7.66
N ALA A 500 -14.05 -19.42 8.14
CA ALA A 500 -13.79 -20.85 8.01
C ALA A 500 -14.54 -21.65 9.07
N ASP A 501 -15.20 -22.73 8.65
CA ASP A 501 -15.59 -23.83 9.52
C ASP A 501 -14.41 -24.82 9.57
N LYS A 502 -13.67 -24.78 10.67
CA LYS A 502 -12.43 -25.56 10.83
C LYS A 502 -12.69 -27.07 10.97
N GLU A 503 -13.88 -27.46 11.40
CA GLU A 503 -14.25 -28.88 11.56
C GLU A 503 -14.58 -29.52 10.21
N THR A 504 -15.41 -28.83 9.42
CA THR A 504 -15.81 -29.30 8.09
C THR A 504 -14.84 -28.89 6.99
N LYS A 505 -13.87 -28.01 7.30
CA LYS A 505 -12.90 -27.45 6.34
C LYS A 505 -13.56 -26.77 5.16
N THR A 506 -14.61 -26.03 5.45
CA THR A 506 -15.43 -25.31 4.47
C THR A 506 -15.63 -23.86 4.88
N VAL A 507 -16.15 -23.06 3.95
CA VAL A 507 -16.51 -21.66 4.22
C VAL A 507 -17.91 -21.57 4.83
N ASN A 508 -18.05 -20.84 5.93
CA ASN A 508 -19.34 -20.48 6.47
C ASN A 508 -19.94 -19.27 5.72
N PHE A 509 -20.61 -19.55 4.62
CA PHE A 509 -21.20 -18.52 3.77
C PHE A 509 -22.30 -17.71 4.44
N GLU A 510 -23.05 -18.30 5.38
CA GLU A 510 -24.06 -17.56 6.12
C GLU A 510 -23.45 -16.48 7.01
N LYS A 511 -22.43 -16.84 7.77
CA LYS A 511 -21.66 -15.89 8.59
C LYS A 511 -21.02 -14.79 7.72
N LEU A 512 -20.48 -15.18 6.56
CA LEU A 512 -19.90 -14.25 5.60
C LEU A 512 -20.94 -13.21 5.13
N ARG A 513 -22.15 -13.65 4.76
CA ARG A 513 -23.24 -12.74 4.36
C ARG A 513 -23.64 -11.79 5.49
N GLN A 514 -23.83 -12.29 6.69
CA GLN A 514 -24.20 -11.47 7.86
C GLN A 514 -23.15 -10.40 8.15
N THR A 515 -21.88 -10.76 8.12
CA THR A 515 -20.78 -9.83 8.32
C THR A 515 -20.73 -8.77 7.22
N VAL A 516 -20.90 -9.15 5.97
CA VAL A 516 -20.91 -8.20 4.83
C VAL A 516 -22.08 -7.22 4.95
N GLU A 517 -23.28 -7.69 5.25
CA GLU A 517 -24.47 -6.82 5.43
C GLU A 517 -24.25 -5.78 6.51
N THR A 518 -23.77 -6.19 7.67
CA THR A 518 -23.46 -5.28 8.78
C THR A 518 -22.34 -4.32 8.40
N GLY A 519 -21.33 -4.82 7.75
CA GLY A 519 -20.16 -4.04 7.31
C GLY A 519 -20.49 -2.94 6.30
N VAL A 520 -21.38 -3.20 5.36
CA VAL A 520 -21.84 -2.19 4.38
C VAL A 520 -22.53 -1.03 5.10
N ARG A 521 -23.39 -1.31 6.05
CA ARG A 521 -24.04 -0.25 6.84
C ARG A 521 -23.04 0.52 7.68
N MET A 522 -22.09 -0.18 8.30
CA MET A 522 -21.03 0.45 9.10
C MET A 522 -20.21 1.43 8.26
N GLN A 523 -19.80 1.03 7.05
CA GLN A 523 -19.06 1.89 6.15
C GLN A 523 -19.89 3.05 5.59
N ASP A 524 -21.18 2.86 5.32
CA ASP A 524 -22.08 3.95 4.96
C ASP A 524 -22.17 4.98 6.08
N ASN A 525 -22.23 4.55 7.33
CA ASN A 525 -22.25 5.42 8.50
C ASN A 525 -20.92 6.18 8.69
N VAL A 526 -19.79 5.64 8.26
CA VAL A 526 -18.48 6.34 8.27
C VAL A 526 -18.56 7.64 7.47
N ILE A 527 -19.28 7.65 6.35
CA ILE A 527 -19.42 8.84 5.48
C ILE A 527 -20.10 9.99 6.23
N ASP A 528 -21.05 9.69 7.10
CA ASP A 528 -21.79 10.69 7.89
C ASP A 528 -21.06 11.04 9.20
N ALA A 529 -20.22 10.16 9.73
CA ALA A 529 -19.51 10.33 11.00
C ALA A 529 -18.17 11.06 10.86
N THR A 530 -17.51 10.99 9.71
CA THR A 530 -16.18 11.57 9.50
C THR A 530 -16.22 13.10 9.51
N PRO A 531 -15.21 13.76 10.08
CA PRO A 531 -15.07 15.20 9.92
C PRO A 531 -14.66 15.54 8.48
N TYR A 532 -15.26 16.61 7.93
CA TYR A 532 -14.93 17.16 6.62
C TYR A 532 -14.21 18.50 6.78
N PHE A 533 -13.22 18.75 5.94
CA PHE A 533 -12.40 19.97 5.97
C PHE A 533 -12.23 20.62 4.57
N LEU A 534 -12.61 19.92 3.51
CA LEU A 534 -12.70 20.46 2.15
C LEU A 534 -14.14 20.27 1.64
N GLU A 535 -14.77 21.38 1.23
CA GLU A 535 -16.16 21.38 0.76
C GLU A 535 -16.36 20.46 -0.45
N GLU A 536 -15.40 20.46 -1.38
CA GLU A 536 -15.44 19.66 -2.60
C GLU A 536 -15.45 18.15 -2.29
N ASN A 537 -14.62 17.71 -1.33
CA ASN A 537 -14.63 16.31 -0.88
C ASN A 537 -15.94 15.96 -0.17
N GLN A 538 -16.48 16.85 0.65
CA GLN A 538 -17.76 16.63 1.32
C GLN A 538 -18.90 16.45 0.32
N LYS A 539 -18.98 17.35 -0.66
CA LYS A 539 -19.99 17.28 -1.73
C LYS A 539 -19.87 15.98 -2.52
N GLN A 540 -18.65 15.60 -2.89
CA GLN A 540 -18.42 14.37 -3.63
C GLN A 540 -18.73 13.12 -2.79
N ALA A 541 -18.25 13.07 -1.55
CA ALA A 541 -18.46 11.94 -0.64
C ALA A 541 -19.93 11.69 -0.35
N LEU A 542 -20.68 12.75 -0.03
CA LEU A 542 -22.11 12.65 0.24
C LEU A 542 -22.91 12.37 -1.05
N GLY A 543 -22.43 12.87 -2.20
CA GLY A 543 -23.08 12.69 -3.49
C GLY A 543 -23.02 11.27 -4.03
N GLU A 544 -21.87 10.63 -3.97
CA GLU A 544 -21.67 9.26 -4.49
C GLU A 544 -21.73 8.16 -3.40
N ARG A 545 -21.55 8.49 -2.16
CA ARG A 545 -21.54 7.57 -1.02
C ARG A 545 -20.74 6.29 -1.27
N ARG A 546 -19.52 6.46 -1.76
CA ARG A 546 -18.59 5.37 -2.07
C ARG A 546 -18.02 4.77 -0.79
N VAL A 547 -17.99 3.44 -0.72
CA VAL A 547 -17.30 2.68 0.31
C VAL A 547 -16.40 1.62 -0.34
N GLY A 548 -15.43 1.13 0.41
CA GLY A 548 -14.48 0.13 -0.06
C GLY A 548 -14.39 -1.05 0.92
N LEU A 549 -15.24 -2.05 0.73
CA LEU A 549 -15.20 -3.30 1.46
C LEU A 549 -14.27 -4.28 0.75
N GLY A 550 -13.28 -4.77 1.45
CA GLY A 550 -12.37 -5.80 1.00
C GLY A 550 -12.24 -6.93 2.00
N VAL A 551 -11.09 -7.59 1.97
CA VAL A 551 -10.81 -8.76 2.80
C VAL A 551 -9.43 -8.69 3.43
N MET A 552 -9.24 -9.46 4.49
CA MET A 552 -7.96 -9.93 5.02
C MET A 552 -8.09 -11.41 5.35
N GLY A 553 -7.00 -12.11 5.52
CA GLY A 553 -7.04 -13.51 5.90
C GLY A 553 -7.50 -14.47 4.79
N LEU A 554 -7.35 -14.09 3.52
CA LEU A 554 -7.71 -15.00 2.41
C LEU A 554 -6.88 -16.28 2.45
N HIS A 555 -5.57 -16.17 2.64
CA HIS A 555 -4.71 -17.35 2.71
C HIS A 555 -5.03 -18.22 3.92
N ASP A 556 -5.33 -17.59 5.06
CA ASP A 556 -5.79 -18.31 6.26
C ASP A 556 -7.07 -19.12 5.98
N LEU A 557 -8.04 -18.52 5.30
CA LEU A 557 -9.26 -19.23 4.89
C LEU A 557 -8.94 -20.46 4.04
N LEU A 558 -8.08 -20.30 3.04
CA LEU A 558 -7.68 -21.39 2.15
C LEU A 558 -6.93 -22.48 2.91
N ILE A 559 -6.05 -22.13 3.85
CA ILE A 559 -5.35 -23.07 4.71
C ILE A 559 -6.34 -23.86 5.56
N TYR A 560 -7.30 -23.20 6.22
CA TYR A 560 -8.33 -23.90 7.00
C TYR A 560 -9.23 -24.81 6.15
N CYS A 561 -9.41 -24.48 4.88
CA CYS A 561 -10.12 -25.31 3.91
C CYS A 561 -9.22 -26.35 3.23
N GLU A 562 -7.96 -26.50 3.65
CA GLU A 562 -6.97 -27.40 3.05
C GLU A 562 -6.90 -27.26 1.52
N THR A 563 -6.82 -26.00 1.07
CA THR A 563 -6.85 -25.66 -0.33
C THR A 563 -5.65 -24.78 -0.66
N GLU A 564 -4.91 -25.15 -1.70
CA GLU A 564 -3.72 -24.43 -2.13
C GLU A 564 -4.09 -23.09 -2.79
N TYR A 565 -3.44 -22.02 -2.35
CA TYR A 565 -3.56 -20.69 -2.94
C TYR A 565 -3.05 -20.74 -4.40
N GLY A 566 -3.85 -20.21 -5.34
CA GLY A 566 -3.48 -20.14 -6.74
C GLY A 566 -3.71 -21.43 -7.55
N SER A 567 -4.15 -22.52 -6.92
CA SER A 567 -4.60 -23.71 -7.63
C SER A 567 -5.96 -23.50 -8.29
N ASP A 568 -6.32 -24.35 -9.23
CA ASP A 568 -7.66 -24.32 -9.88
C ASP A 568 -8.77 -24.44 -8.85
N LYS A 569 -8.66 -25.40 -7.93
CA LYS A 569 -9.60 -25.57 -6.82
C LYS A 569 -9.63 -24.35 -5.90
N GLY A 570 -8.47 -23.77 -5.63
CA GLY A 570 -8.34 -22.53 -4.85
C GLY A 570 -9.05 -21.37 -5.54
N ASN A 571 -8.85 -21.20 -6.82
CA ASN A 571 -9.48 -20.15 -7.60
C ASN A 571 -11.00 -20.30 -7.70
N GLU A 572 -11.52 -21.52 -7.81
CA GLU A 572 -12.97 -21.79 -7.73
C GLU A 572 -13.56 -21.38 -6.39
N LEU A 573 -12.88 -21.69 -5.30
CA LEU A 573 -13.30 -21.29 -3.96
C LEU A 573 -13.23 -19.77 -3.75
N VAL A 574 -12.15 -19.14 -4.21
CA VAL A 574 -11.97 -17.68 -4.19
C VAL A 574 -13.06 -16.99 -5.00
N ASP A 575 -13.36 -17.46 -6.18
CA ASP A 575 -14.45 -16.93 -7.03
C ASP A 575 -15.79 -16.97 -6.29
N LYS A 576 -16.12 -18.09 -5.67
CA LYS A 576 -17.37 -18.25 -4.92
C LYS A 576 -17.43 -17.36 -3.66
N VAL A 577 -16.32 -17.19 -2.97
CA VAL A 577 -16.24 -16.30 -1.80
C VAL A 577 -16.48 -14.85 -2.22
N PHE A 578 -15.82 -14.39 -3.27
CA PHE A 578 -15.97 -13.01 -3.74
C PHE A 578 -17.29 -12.76 -4.44
N GLU A 579 -17.86 -13.74 -5.13
CA GLU A 579 -19.25 -13.69 -5.61
C GLU A 579 -20.21 -13.44 -4.45
N THR A 580 -20.07 -14.18 -3.37
CA THR A 580 -20.92 -14.04 -2.18
C THR A 580 -20.75 -12.66 -1.55
N ILE A 581 -19.51 -12.17 -1.39
CA ILE A 581 -19.24 -10.84 -0.86
C ILE A 581 -19.90 -9.76 -1.74
N ALA A 582 -19.63 -9.81 -3.04
CA ALA A 582 -20.10 -8.80 -3.99
C ALA A 582 -21.63 -8.76 -4.07
N THR A 583 -22.27 -9.89 -4.28
CA THR A 583 -23.74 -9.96 -4.40
C THR A 583 -24.42 -9.58 -3.09
N THR A 584 -23.89 -9.99 -1.95
CA THR A 584 -24.42 -9.62 -0.64
C THR A 584 -24.28 -8.11 -0.38
N ALA A 585 -23.12 -7.53 -0.71
CA ALA A 585 -22.87 -6.10 -0.52
C ALA A 585 -23.83 -5.24 -1.35
N TYR A 586 -24.04 -5.60 -2.60
CA TYR A 586 -24.98 -4.87 -3.47
C TYR A 586 -26.42 -5.02 -3.03
N ARG A 587 -26.86 -6.21 -2.61
CA ARG A 587 -28.19 -6.41 -2.03
C ARG A 587 -28.38 -5.61 -0.75
N ALA A 588 -27.40 -5.61 0.14
CA ALA A 588 -27.44 -4.82 1.38
C ALA A 588 -27.51 -3.31 1.08
N SER A 589 -26.78 -2.84 0.09
CA SER A 589 -26.81 -1.43 -0.32
C SER A 589 -28.16 -1.03 -0.95
N VAL A 590 -28.83 -1.93 -1.66
CA VAL A 590 -30.20 -1.71 -2.15
C VAL A 590 -31.18 -1.57 -0.97
N GLU A 591 -31.07 -2.44 0.03
CA GLU A 591 -31.91 -2.35 1.22
C GLU A 591 -31.66 -1.06 2.01
N LEU A 592 -30.43 -0.62 2.14
CA LEU A 592 -30.08 0.68 2.69
C LEU A 592 -30.67 1.84 1.87
N GLY A 593 -30.66 1.71 0.56
CA GLY A 593 -31.28 2.68 -0.34
C GLY A 593 -32.78 2.82 -0.12
N LYS A 594 -33.47 1.71 0.14
CA LYS A 594 -34.90 1.72 0.50
C LYS A 594 -35.14 2.43 1.84
N GLU A 595 -34.27 2.22 2.83
CA GLU A 595 -34.40 2.81 4.18
C GLU A 595 -33.94 4.27 4.24
N LYS A 596 -32.80 4.60 3.64
CA LYS A 596 -32.10 5.89 3.81
C LYS A 596 -32.06 6.75 2.55
N GLY A 597 -32.56 6.26 1.43
CA GLY A 597 -32.47 6.89 0.10
C GLY A 597 -31.23 6.46 -0.69
N SER A 598 -31.33 6.56 -2.01
CA SER A 598 -30.20 6.34 -2.92
C SER A 598 -29.12 7.39 -2.74
N PHE A 599 -27.90 7.09 -3.17
CA PHE A 599 -26.87 8.11 -3.22
C PHE A 599 -27.30 9.28 -4.12
N PRO A 600 -27.07 10.53 -3.71
CA PRO A 600 -27.65 11.71 -4.36
C PRO A 600 -27.38 11.84 -5.85
N PHE A 601 -26.21 11.42 -6.34
CA PHE A 601 -25.87 11.48 -7.78
C PHE A 601 -26.69 10.51 -8.63
N LEU A 602 -27.42 9.58 -8.03
CA LEU A 602 -28.34 8.67 -8.73
C LEU A 602 -29.77 9.22 -8.76
N VAL A 603 -30.02 10.38 -8.20
CA VAL A 603 -31.33 11.02 -8.08
C VAL A 603 -31.38 12.26 -8.95
N GLY A 604 -32.24 12.27 -9.97
CA GLY A 604 -32.50 13.43 -10.82
C GLY A 604 -33.53 14.38 -10.24
N GLU A 605 -33.75 15.52 -10.91
CA GLU A 605 -34.76 16.48 -10.54
C GLU A 605 -36.19 15.95 -10.77
N THR A 606 -36.32 15.01 -11.68
CA THR A 606 -37.61 14.35 -12.01
C THR A 606 -37.50 12.82 -11.86
N ASP A 607 -38.61 12.15 -11.75
CA ASP A 607 -38.70 10.68 -11.72
C ASP A 607 -38.14 10.06 -13.01
N ALA A 608 -38.35 10.74 -14.16
CA ALA A 608 -37.80 10.28 -15.43
C ALA A 608 -36.27 10.36 -15.48
N GLU A 609 -35.68 11.40 -14.96
CA GLU A 609 -34.23 11.54 -14.84
C GLU A 609 -33.66 10.52 -13.86
N THR A 610 -34.31 10.28 -12.73
CA THR A 610 -33.90 9.23 -11.79
C THR A 610 -33.95 7.85 -12.44
N ALA A 611 -35.00 7.54 -13.20
CA ALA A 611 -35.11 6.28 -13.94
C ALA A 611 -33.98 6.14 -14.97
N SER A 612 -33.64 7.23 -15.68
CA SER A 612 -32.55 7.25 -16.65
C SER A 612 -31.19 7.03 -15.98
N LEU A 613 -30.93 7.64 -14.82
CA LEU A 613 -29.70 7.43 -14.05
C LEU A 613 -29.58 5.99 -13.56
N ARG A 614 -30.65 5.41 -13.05
CA ARG A 614 -30.69 4.00 -12.62
C ARG A 614 -30.47 3.04 -13.77
N GLU A 615 -31.05 3.31 -14.94
CA GLU A 615 -30.80 2.54 -16.16
C GLU A 615 -29.33 2.62 -16.57
N ALA A 616 -28.75 3.82 -16.59
CA ALA A 616 -27.33 4.01 -16.88
C ALA A 616 -26.42 3.28 -15.87
N PHE A 617 -26.76 3.32 -14.58
CA PHE A 617 -26.03 2.64 -13.52
C PHE A 617 -26.01 1.12 -13.72
N THR A 618 -27.14 0.52 -14.02
CA THR A 618 -27.24 -0.93 -14.25
C THR A 618 -26.60 -1.39 -15.55
N ASN A 619 -26.25 -0.47 -16.44
CA ASN A 619 -25.55 -0.72 -17.72
C ASN A 619 -24.06 -0.35 -17.71
N THR A 620 -23.47 -0.01 -16.58
CA THR A 620 -22.01 0.15 -16.48
C THR A 620 -21.29 -1.16 -16.75
N GLY A 621 -20.01 -1.09 -17.10
CA GLY A 621 -19.22 -2.30 -17.41
C GLY A 621 -19.21 -3.31 -16.27
N PHE A 622 -19.10 -2.83 -15.04
CA PHE A 622 -19.17 -3.68 -13.85
C PHE A 622 -20.58 -4.26 -13.63
N MET A 623 -21.60 -3.41 -13.63
CA MET A 623 -22.97 -3.83 -13.31
C MET A 623 -23.56 -4.81 -14.30
N LYS A 624 -23.19 -4.74 -15.58
CA LYS A 624 -23.61 -5.74 -16.59
C LYS A 624 -23.24 -7.18 -16.22
N LYS A 625 -22.20 -7.35 -15.42
CA LYS A 625 -21.73 -8.66 -14.96
C LYS A 625 -22.41 -9.12 -13.66
N MET A 626 -23.18 -8.26 -13.03
CA MET A 626 -23.92 -8.60 -11.80
C MET A 626 -25.22 -9.34 -12.12
N PRO A 627 -25.73 -10.17 -11.19
CA PRO A 627 -26.98 -10.88 -11.35
C PRO A 627 -28.16 -9.97 -11.74
N GLU A 628 -29.05 -10.50 -12.58
CA GLU A 628 -30.20 -9.77 -13.10
C GLU A 628 -31.13 -9.26 -11.98
N ASP A 629 -31.38 -10.09 -10.98
CA ASP A 629 -32.22 -9.70 -9.83
C ASP A 629 -31.69 -8.47 -9.09
N ILE A 630 -30.38 -8.34 -8.94
CA ILE A 630 -29.76 -7.15 -8.34
C ILE A 630 -29.98 -5.93 -9.24
N ARG A 631 -29.73 -6.07 -10.54
CA ARG A 631 -29.92 -4.97 -11.50
C ARG A 631 -31.36 -4.49 -11.55
N GLU A 632 -32.33 -5.41 -11.60
CA GLU A 632 -33.75 -5.06 -11.58
C GLU A 632 -34.17 -4.37 -10.26
N ASN A 633 -33.68 -4.85 -9.13
CA ASN A 633 -33.92 -4.19 -7.83
C ASN A 633 -33.36 -2.77 -7.77
N ILE A 634 -32.21 -2.53 -8.38
CA ILE A 634 -31.61 -1.18 -8.46
C ILE A 634 -32.47 -0.27 -9.36
N LYS A 635 -32.99 -0.75 -10.47
CA LYS A 635 -33.90 0.01 -11.34
C LYS A 635 -35.14 0.42 -10.61
N GLU A 636 -35.71 -0.47 -9.81
CA GLU A 636 -36.93 -0.22 -9.06
C GLU A 636 -36.73 0.66 -7.83
N HIS A 637 -35.71 0.39 -7.03
CA HIS A 637 -35.55 0.98 -5.70
C HIS A 637 -34.34 1.92 -5.55
N GLY A 638 -33.41 1.94 -6.51
CA GLY A 638 -32.12 2.60 -6.37
C GLY A 638 -31.13 1.83 -5.50
N ILE A 639 -30.05 2.46 -5.12
CA ILE A 639 -28.99 1.89 -4.29
C ILE A 639 -28.34 2.98 -3.44
N ARG A 640 -27.93 2.65 -2.22
CA ARG A 640 -27.34 3.58 -1.27
C ARG A 640 -25.96 4.07 -1.65
N ASN A 641 -25.10 3.18 -2.17
CA ASN A 641 -23.68 3.41 -2.41
C ASN A 641 -23.35 3.22 -3.90
N SER A 642 -22.56 4.10 -4.47
CA SER A 642 -22.14 4.04 -5.88
C SER A 642 -21.17 2.90 -6.16
N HIS A 643 -20.25 2.69 -5.22
CA HIS A 643 -19.25 1.61 -5.24
C HIS A 643 -19.17 1.00 -3.84
N LEU A 644 -18.83 -0.28 -3.78
CA LEU A 644 -18.87 -1.04 -2.53
C LEU A 644 -17.59 -1.84 -2.25
N LEU A 645 -16.82 -2.19 -3.28
CA LEU A 645 -15.86 -3.28 -3.21
C LEU A 645 -14.47 -2.86 -3.66
N THR A 646 -13.49 -3.27 -2.89
CA THR A 646 -12.07 -3.07 -3.17
C THR A 646 -11.23 -4.15 -2.49
N VAL A 647 -9.96 -4.29 -2.80
CA VAL A 647 -9.03 -5.05 -1.97
C VAL A 647 -7.85 -4.18 -1.61
N ALA A 648 -7.87 -3.66 -0.39
CA ALA A 648 -6.80 -2.89 0.21
C ALA A 648 -5.69 -3.79 0.77
N PRO A 649 -4.47 -3.27 0.98
CA PRO A 649 -3.37 -4.05 1.53
C PRO A 649 -3.61 -4.59 2.94
N THR A 650 -4.36 -3.90 3.77
CA THR A 650 -4.62 -4.22 5.20
C THR A 650 -3.35 -4.51 6.02
N GLY A 651 -2.22 -3.90 5.67
CA GLY A 651 -0.93 -4.22 6.26
C GLY A 651 -0.91 -4.14 7.79
N SER A 652 -1.25 -2.98 8.35
CA SER A 652 -1.24 -2.76 9.80
C SER A 652 -2.40 -3.46 10.50
N THR A 653 -3.59 -3.40 9.95
CA THR A 653 -4.78 -4.03 10.54
C THR A 653 -4.72 -5.55 10.47
N GLY A 654 -4.23 -6.11 9.38
CA GLY A 654 -3.99 -7.56 9.26
C GLY A 654 -2.93 -8.06 10.24
N THR A 655 -1.86 -7.28 10.47
CA THR A 655 -0.84 -7.61 11.49
C THR A 655 -1.44 -7.53 12.91
N MET A 656 -2.27 -6.54 13.18
CA MET A 656 -2.98 -6.44 14.46
C MET A 656 -3.86 -7.67 14.69
N VAL A 657 -4.57 -8.12 13.67
CA VAL A 657 -5.45 -9.30 13.76
C VAL A 657 -4.66 -10.61 13.78
N GLY A 658 -3.47 -10.64 13.18
CA GLY A 658 -2.62 -11.85 13.11
C GLY A 658 -2.98 -12.78 11.95
N VAL A 659 -3.47 -12.23 10.84
CA VAL A 659 -3.84 -12.98 9.63
C VAL A 659 -3.07 -12.47 8.40
N SER A 660 -3.16 -13.20 7.29
CA SER A 660 -2.62 -12.76 6.01
C SER A 660 -3.26 -11.43 5.57
N THR A 661 -2.48 -10.57 4.93
CA THR A 661 -2.89 -9.21 4.61
C THR A 661 -3.53 -9.11 3.22
N GLY A 662 -4.64 -8.41 3.13
CA GLY A 662 -5.39 -8.28 1.89
C GLY A 662 -5.72 -9.64 1.27
N LEU A 663 -5.44 -9.76 0.00
CA LEU A 663 -5.55 -11.04 -0.72
C LEU A 663 -4.19 -11.78 -0.83
N GLU A 664 -3.14 -11.23 -0.23
CA GLU A 664 -1.80 -11.79 -0.39
C GLU A 664 -1.65 -13.15 0.30
N PRO A 665 -0.93 -14.10 -0.30
CA PRO A 665 -0.45 -15.26 0.45
C PRO A 665 0.59 -14.81 1.46
N TYR A 666 0.82 -15.60 2.50
CA TYR A 666 1.89 -15.33 3.44
C TYR A 666 3.23 -15.23 2.71
N PHE A 667 3.94 -14.15 2.96
CA PHE A 667 5.28 -13.98 2.41
C PHE A 667 6.26 -14.99 2.98
N SER A 668 6.18 -15.20 4.30
CA SER A 668 6.90 -16.21 5.04
C SER A 668 6.07 -16.66 6.23
N PHE A 669 6.10 -17.96 6.54
CA PHE A 669 5.42 -18.53 7.69
C PHE A 669 6.25 -18.48 8.98
N SER A 670 7.50 -18.06 8.90
CA SER A 670 8.37 -17.90 10.04
C SER A 670 9.19 -16.62 9.92
N TYR A 671 9.49 -16.03 11.06
CA TYR A 671 10.42 -14.92 11.18
C TYR A 671 11.33 -15.14 12.40
N PHE A 672 12.49 -14.53 12.39
CA PHE A 672 13.45 -14.67 13.47
C PHE A 672 13.38 -13.46 14.40
N ARG A 673 13.32 -13.73 15.69
CA ARG A 673 13.34 -12.72 16.74
C ARG A 673 14.60 -12.88 17.57
N SER A 674 15.31 -11.78 17.86
CA SER A 674 16.41 -11.83 18.82
C SER A 674 15.86 -12.06 20.22
N GLY A 675 16.31 -13.14 20.86
CA GLY A 675 15.93 -13.48 22.22
C GLY A 675 16.87 -12.83 23.25
N ARG A 676 16.49 -12.98 24.52
CA ARG A 676 17.18 -12.45 25.72
C ARG A 676 18.69 -12.81 25.85
N LEU A 677 19.17 -13.77 25.06
CA LEU A 677 20.55 -14.28 25.08
C LEU A 677 21.30 -14.05 23.76
N GLY A 678 20.83 -13.13 22.90
CA GLY A 678 21.46 -12.89 21.60
C GLY A 678 21.27 -14.01 20.58
N LYS A 679 20.39 -14.97 20.86
CA LYS A 679 20.03 -16.03 19.93
C LYS A 679 18.77 -15.66 19.16
N PHE A 680 18.80 -15.83 17.85
CA PHE A 680 17.61 -15.73 17.04
C PHE A 680 16.63 -16.85 17.40
N ILE A 681 15.42 -16.45 17.80
CA ILE A 681 14.31 -17.40 18.04
C ILE A 681 13.40 -17.33 16.82
N GLU A 682 13.18 -18.46 16.18
CA GLU A 682 12.19 -18.60 15.13
C GLU A 682 10.80 -18.43 15.74
N VAL A 683 10.02 -17.51 15.18
CA VAL A 683 8.61 -17.33 15.51
C VAL A 683 7.79 -17.69 14.28
N LYS A 684 6.90 -18.67 14.43
CA LYS A 684 6.00 -19.11 13.36
C LYS A 684 4.73 -18.25 13.36
N ALA A 685 4.14 -18.07 12.18
CA ALA A 685 2.82 -17.49 12.07
C ALA A 685 1.81 -18.26 12.92
N ASP A 686 0.86 -17.57 13.54
CA ASP A 686 -0.09 -18.20 14.47
C ASP A 686 -0.82 -19.39 13.84
N ILE A 687 -1.18 -19.32 12.57
CA ILE A 687 -1.84 -20.43 11.85
C ILE A 687 -0.94 -21.66 11.70
N VAL A 688 0.36 -21.49 11.56
CA VAL A 688 1.32 -22.59 11.50
C VAL A 688 1.44 -23.25 12.89
N GLN A 689 1.53 -22.43 13.93
CA GLN A 689 1.58 -22.95 15.29
C GLN A 689 0.30 -23.70 15.66
N GLU A 690 -0.87 -23.16 15.31
CA GLU A 690 -2.16 -23.83 15.48
C GLU A 690 -2.19 -25.18 14.77
N TYR A 691 -1.70 -25.24 13.53
CA TYR A 691 -1.63 -26.49 12.78
C TYR A 691 -0.71 -27.53 13.45
N LEU A 692 0.48 -27.12 13.88
CA LEU A 692 1.45 -28.01 14.54
C LEU A 692 0.95 -28.51 15.91
N ASP A 693 0.21 -27.67 16.64
CA ASP A 693 -0.40 -28.07 17.92
C ASP A 693 -1.48 -29.13 17.72
N GLN A 694 -2.20 -29.09 16.58
CA GLN A 694 -3.20 -30.10 16.21
C GLN A 694 -2.59 -31.34 15.57
N HIS A 695 -1.40 -31.24 14.99
CA HIS A 695 -0.69 -32.30 14.28
C HIS A 695 0.75 -32.43 14.83
N PRO A 696 0.91 -32.99 16.04
CA PRO A 696 2.23 -33.12 16.67
C PRO A 696 3.22 -33.99 15.87
N GLU A 697 2.71 -34.83 14.97
CA GLU A 697 3.48 -35.67 14.07
C GLU A 697 3.99 -34.94 12.82
N ALA A 698 3.49 -33.73 12.54
CA ALA A 698 3.86 -32.99 11.34
C ALA A 698 5.30 -32.47 11.43
N ASP A 699 6.01 -32.52 10.29
CA ASP A 699 7.33 -31.91 10.17
C ASP A 699 7.18 -30.39 9.92
N PRO A 700 7.66 -29.53 10.82
CA PRO A 700 7.60 -28.09 10.65
C PRO A 700 8.30 -27.57 9.39
N ASN A 701 9.24 -28.34 8.84
CA ASN A 701 9.98 -27.99 7.63
C ASN A 701 9.34 -28.54 6.34
N ASN A 702 8.31 -29.34 6.46
CA ASN A 702 7.60 -29.93 5.33
C ASN A 702 6.09 -29.90 5.57
N LEU A 703 5.54 -28.68 5.58
CA LEU A 703 4.10 -28.47 5.75
C LEU A 703 3.33 -28.87 4.48
N PRO A 704 2.03 -29.18 4.59
CA PRO A 704 1.19 -29.44 3.43
C PRO A 704 1.20 -28.32 2.38
N GLU A 705 0.84 -28.66 1.15
CA GLU A 705 0.89 -27.77 -0.01
C GLU A 705 0.07 -26.48 0.15
N TRP A 706 -0.98 -26.47 0.96
CA TRP A 706 -1.76 -25.26 1.22
C TRP A 706 -1.05 -24.21 2.10
N PHE A 707 0.11 -24.55 2.65
CA PHE A 707 1.03 -23.59 3.26
C PHE A 707 2.05 -23.00 2.27
N ILE A 708 1.69 -22.84 1.01
CA ILE A 708 2.55 -22.23 0.00
C ILE A 708 2.81 -20.76 0.32
N SER A 709 4.07 -20.34 0.30
CA SER A 709 4.43 -18.92 0.48
C SER A 709 4.35 -18.13 -0.82
N ALA A 710 4.35 -16.80 -0.71
CA ALA A 710 4.30 -15.91 -1.84
C ALA A 710 5.46 -16.11 -2.84
N MET A 711 6.64 -16.48 -2.35
CA MET A 711 7.81 -16.70 -3.19
C MET A 711 7.85 -18.09 -3.84
N GLU A 712 7.13 -19.04 -3.27
CA GLU A 712 6.97 -20.39 -3.85
C GLU A 712 5.89 -20.45 -4.92
N LEU A 713 4.93 -19.52 -4.85
CA LEU A 713 3.85 -19.42 -5.81
C LEU A 713 4.35 -18.87 -7.16
N ALA A 714 3.96 -19.52 -8.26
CA ALA A 714 4.29 -19.05 -9.59
C ALA A 714 3.73 -17.64 -9.86
N PRO A 715 4.48 -16.73 -10.50
CA PRO A 715 4.01 -15.37 -10.80
C PRO A 715 2.68 -15.33 -11.56
N GLN A 716 2.45 -16.26 -12.48
CA GLN A 716 1.20 -16.40 -13.23
C GLN A 716 0.03 -16.73 -12.30
N ALA A 717 0.24 -17.55 -11.29
CA ALA A 717 -0.80 -17.87 -10.31
C ALA A 717 -1.18 -16.67 -9.44
N HIS A 718 -0.22 -15.83 -9.06
CA HIS A 718 -0.51 -14.54 -8.42
C HIS A 718 -1.42 -13.66 -9.30
N ALA A 719 -1.09 -13.56 -10.58
CA ALA A 719 -1.87 -12.77 -11.53
C ALA A 719 -3.28 -13.34 -11.71
N ASP A 720 -3.42 -14.65 -11.80
CA ASP A 720 -4.71 -15.32 -11.99
C ASP A 720 -5.64 -15.11 -10.80
N VAL A 721 -5.14 -15.21 -9.58
CA VAL A 721 -5.93 -14.93 -8.38
C VAL A 721 -6.43 -13.48 -8.39
N GLN A 722 -5.59 -12.53 -8.75
CA GLN A 722 -6.00 -11.13 -8.88
C GLN A 722 -7.12 -10.96 -9.91
N CYS A 723 -7.01 -11.60 -11.07
CA CYS A 723 -8.01 -11.51 -12.14
C CYS A 723 -9.35 -12.17 -11.75
N VAL A 724 -9.31 -13.32 -11.08
CA VAL A 724 -10.51 -13.98 -10.53
C VAL A 724 -11.26 -13.04 -9.58
N ILE A 725 -10.54 -12.41 -8.69
CA ILE A 725 -11.12 -11.48 -7.71
C ILE A 725 -11.62 -10.20 -8.39
N GLN A 726 -10.88 -9.66 -9.36
CA GLN A 726 -11.22 -8.38 -10.02
C GLN A 726 -12.60 -8.40 -10.67
N ARG A 727 -13.09 -9.52 -11.13
CA ARG A 727 -14.44 -9.64 -11.67
C ARG A 727 -15.51 -9.13 -10.70
N TRP A 728 -15.31 -9.39 -9.40
CA TRP A 728 -16.27 -9.08 -8.34
C TRP A 728 -16.03 -7.74 -7.65
N ILE A 729 -14.96 -7.05 -8.02
CA ILE A 729 -14.53 -5.78 -7.40
C ILE A 729 -14.83 -4.62 -8.34
N ASP A 730 -15.69 -3.72 -7.89
CA ASP A 730 -16.06 -2.51 -8.64
C ASP A 730 -14.98 -1.44 -8.65
N SER A 731 -14.13 -1.39 -7.64
CA SER A 731 -12.93 -0.58 -7.60
C SER A 731 -11.71 -1.38 -8.12
N SER A 732 -10.56 -1.28 -7.49
CA SER A 732 -9.36 -2.01 -7.91
C SER A 732 -8.80 -2.87 -6.76
N ILE A 733 -7.65 -3.45 -6.99
CA ILE A 733 -7.00 -4.40 -6.09
C ILE A 733 -5.55 -3.97 -5.89
N SER A 734 -5.11 -3.90 -4.64
CA SER A 734 -3.70 -3.80 -4.30
C SER A 734 -3.11 -5.20 -4.19
N LYS A 735 -2.25 -5.56 -5.13
CA LYS A 735 -1.61 -6.88 -5.21
C LYS A 735 -0.21 -6.78 -5.75
N THR A 736 0.71 -7.49 -5.10
CA THR A 736 2.06 -7.70 -5.60
C THR A 736 2.19 -9.12 -6.17
N VAL A 737 2.62 -9.20 -7.41
CA VAL A 737 3.07 -10.45 -8.02
C VAL A 737 4.52 -10.66 -7.64
N ASN A 738 4.81 -11.67 -6.83
CA ASN A 738 6.18 -12.01 -6.46
C ASN A 738 6.76 -12.94 -7.52
N ALA A 739 7.98 -12.67 -7.94
CA ALA A 739 8.70 -13.44 -8.93
C ALA A 739 10.07 -13.88 -8.40
N PRO A 740 10.54 -15.08 -8.75
CA PRO A 740 11.82 -15.60 -8.29
C PRO A 740 12.99 -14.80 -8.84
N ARG A 741 14.14 -14.91 -8.17
CA ARG A 741 15.39 -14.33 -8.62
C ARG A 741 15.74 -14.82 -10.05
N GLY A 742 16.16 -13.90 -10.90
CA GLY A 742 16.47 -14.19 -12.28
C GLY A 742 15.28 -14.14 -13.25
N TYR A 743 14.09 -13.77 -12.76
CA TYR A 743 12.93 -13.54 -13.62
C TYR A 743 13.22 -12.44 -14.62
N THR A 744 13.03 -12.72 -15.92
CA THR A 744 13.43 -11.79 -16.98
C THR A 744 12.43 -10.67 -17.21
N VAL A 745 12.87 -9.60 -17.89
CA VAL A 745 11.98 -8.48 -18.28
C VAL A 745 10.85 -8.98 -19.16
N GLU A 746 11.11 -9.90 -20.10
CA GLU A 746 10.09 -10.50 -20.96
C GLU A 746 9.06 -11.32 -20.18
N GLN A 747 9.50 -12.03 -19.14
CA GLN A 747 8.59 -12.76 -18.26
C GLN A 747 7.72 -11.79 -17.44
N VAL A 748 8.29 -10.68 -16.96
CA VAL A 748 7.52 -9.59 -16.30
C VAL A 748 6.51 -8.99 -17.27
N GLN A 749 6.89 -8.71 -18.50
CA GLN A 749 5.96 -8.23 -19.55
C GLN A 749 4.77 -9.16 -19.73
N LYS A 750 5.01 -10.46 -19.83
CA LYS A 750 3.95 -11.47 -19.97
C LYS A 750 3.00 -11.49 -18.76
N VAL A 751 3.52 -11.29 -17.56
CA VAL A 751 2.68 -11.17 -16.36
C VAL A 751 1.78 -9.94 -16.45
N TYR A 752 2.31 -8.79 -16.83
CA TYR A 752 1.51 -7.58 -17.00
C TYR A 752 0.48 -7.70 -18.14
N GLU A 753 0.84 -8.32 -19.25
CA GLU A 753 -0.10 -8.62 -20.34
C GLU A 753 -1.22 -9.56 -19.88
N ARG A 754 -0.89 -10.55 -19.04
CA ARG A 754 -1.87 -11.46 -18.44
C ARG A 754 -2.85 -10.73 -17.52
N LEU A 755 -2.35 -9.84 -16.69
CA LEU A 755 -3.18 -8.96 -15.84
C LEU A 755 -4.12 -8.09 -16.70
N TYR A 756 -3.59 -7.46 -17.72
CA TYR A 756 -4.36 -6.61 -18.63
C TYR A 756 -5.50 -7.38 -19.32
N LYS A 757 -5.18 -8.50 -19.92
CA LYS A 757 -6.15 -9.37 -20.63
C LYS A 757 -7.15 -10.01 -19.68
N GLY A 758 -6.75 -10.27 -18.45
CA GLY A 758 -7.61 -10.78 -17.36
C GLY A 758 -8.53 -9.74 -16.73
N GLY A 759 -8.46 -8.49 -17.16
CA GLY A 759 -9.34 -7.41 -16.70
C GLY A 759 -8.88 -6.72 -15.42
N ALA A 760 -7.68 -6.99 -14.94
CA ALA A 760 -7.10 -6.23 -13.83
C ALA A 760 -7.00 -4.73 -14.16
N LYS A 761 -7.11 -3.90 -13.15
CA LYS A 761 -7.02 -2.44 -13.30
C LYS A 761 -5.64 -1.88 -13.00
N GLY A 762 -4.76 -2.71 -12.47
CA GLY A 762 -3.38 -2.37 -12.21
C GLY A 762 -2.59 -3.58 -11.78
N GLY A 763 -1.30 -3.39 -11.53
CA GLY A 763 -0.43 -4.45 -11.07
C GLY A 763 0.95 -3.96 -10.68
N THR A 764 1.57 -4.70 -9.79
CA THR A 764 2.96 -4.52 -9.39
C THR A 764 3.64 -5.87 -9.41
N VAL A 765 4.81 -5.95 -10.02
CA VAL A 765 5.66 -7.15 -10.00
C VAL A 765 6.90 -6.84 -9.16
N TYR A 766 7.21 -7.73 -8.23
CA TYR A 766 8.43 -7.70 -7.46
C TYR A 766 9.28 -8.92 -7.80
N VAL A 767 10.47 -8.69 -8.34
CA VAL A 767 11.46 -9.73 -8.63
C VAL A 767 12.46 -9.82 -7.48
N ASP A 768 12.61 -11.01 -6.90
CA ASP A 768 13.55 -11.24 -5.81
C ASP A 768 15.01 -10.93 -6.21
N GLY A 769 15.73 -10.21 -5.34
CA GLY A 769 17.13 -9.82 -5.57
C GLY A 769 17.35 -8.86 -6.74
N SER A 770 16.31 -8.25 -7.28
CA SER A 770 16.42 -7.38 -8.47
C SER A 770 17.34 -6.18 -8.28
N ARG A 771 17.53 -5.68 -7.07
CA ARG A 771 18.48 -4.60 -6.76
C ARG A 771 19.92 -5.09 -6.60
N ASP A 772 20.14 -6.35 -6.26
CA ASP A 772 21.45 -6.97 -6.09
C ASP A 772 21.95 -7.68 -7.35
N ALA A 773 21.09 -7.83 -8.36
CA ALA A 773 21.39 -8.62 -9.52
C ALA A 773 22.44 -7.95 -10.42
N GLN A 774 23.56 -8.61 -10.60
CA GLN A 774 24.54 -8.36 -11.65
C GLN A 774 24.04 -8.75 -13.05
N VAL A 775 22.74 -8.75 -13.27
CA VAL A 775 22.10 -9.39 -14.43
C VAL A 775 22.31 -8.63 -15.73
N LEU A 776 22.64 -7.34 -15.64
CA LEU A 776 22.99 -6.57 -16.82
C LEU A 776 24.48 -6.32 -16.83
N THR A 777 25.24 -7.21 -17.47
CA THR A 777 26.61 -6.93 -17.84
C THR A 777 26.62 -5.84 -18.90
N LEU A 778 27.57 -4.91 -18.79
CA LEU A 778 27.71 -3.72 -19.61
C LEU A 778 28.20 -3.98 -21.07
N LYS A 779 28.38 -5.20 -21.40
CA LYS A 779 28.41 -5.70 -22.78
C LYS A 779 27.45 -6.85 -22.79
N ALA A 780 26.60 -6.92 -23.80
CA ALA A 780 26.10 -8.19 -24.25
C ALA A 780 27.34 -9.07 -24.51
N GLU A 781 27.92 -9.62 -23.45
CA GLU A 781 28.67 -10.85 -23.59
C GLU A 781 27.62 -11.81 -24.05
N GLU A 782 27.75 -12.20 -25.29
CA GLU A 782 26.94 -13.21 -25.91
C GLU A 782 26.68 -14.25 -24.85
N ASN A 783 25.37 -14.50 -24.61
CA ASN A 783 24.82 -15.64 -23.90
C ASN A 783 24.56 -15.64 -22.39
N THR A 784 24.50 -14.54 -21.67
CA THR A 784 23.91 -14.60 -20.33
C THR A 784 22.38 -14.41 -20.31
N PHE A 785 21.77 -14.02 -21.41
CA PHE A 785 20.31 -13.96 -21.57
C PHE A 785 19.70 -15.27 -22.08
N ASP A 786 20.53 -16.18 -22.64
CA ASP A 786 20.09 -17.46 -23.21
C ASP A 786 20.32 -18.68 -22.30
N GLU A 787 20.95 -18.55 -21.16
CA GLU A 787 20.72 -19.56 -20.15
C GLU A 787 19.27 -19.38 -19.68
N GLU A 788 18.39 -20.18 -20.27
CA GLU A 788 17.11 -20.52 -19.68
C GLU A 788 17.39 -20.89 -18.23
N ILE A 789 17.21 -19.93 -17.31
CA ILE A 789 16.95 -20.28 -15.95
C ILE A 789 15.57 -20.91 -16.06
N GLU A 790 15.58 -22.23 -16.25
CA GLU A 790 14.35 -23.03 -16.25
C GLU A 790 13.57 -22.55 -15.04
N ALA A 791 12.36 -22.05 -15.28
CA ALA A 791 11.38 -21.93 -14.21
C ALA A 791 11.44 -23.26 -13.44
N PRO A 792 11.47 -23.25 -12.10
CA PRO A 792 11.59 -24.47 -11.32
C PRO A 792 10.68 -25.51 -11.94
N LYS A 793 11.25 -26.63 -12.37
CA LYS A 793 10.47 -27.74 -12.90
C LYS A 793 9.45 -28.07 -11.82
N GLU A 794 8.22 -28.35 -12.21
CA GLU A 794 7.09 -28.67 -11.33
C GLU A 794 7.35 -29.79 -10.30
N GLU A 795 8.55 -30.35 -10.26
CA GLU A 795 8.89 -31.50 -9.43
C GLU A 795 9.85 -31.23 -8.26
N THR A 796 10.36 -30.02 -8.06
CA THR A 796 11.17 -29.73 -6.87
C THR A 796 10.44 -28.74 -5.99
N LYS A 797 9.76 -29.26 -4.96
CA LYS A 797 9.34 -28.43 -3.82
C LYS A 797 10.59 -27.70 -3.31
N PRO A 798 10.64 -26.38 -3.31
CA PRO A 798 11.77 -25.70 -2.70
C PRO A 798 11.75 -26.06 -1.22
N HIS A 799 12.75 -26.80 -0.79
CA HIS A 799 12.99 -26.95 0.62
C HIS A 799 13.24 -25.56 1.18
N VAL A 800 12.46 -25.21 2.20
CA VAL A 800 12.75 -24.05 3.03
C VAL A 800 14.14 -24.27 3.60
N VAL A 801 15.16 -23.66 3.00
CA VAL A 801 16.54 -23.70 3.50
C VAL A 801 16.58 -22.79 4.73
N LEU A 802 16.24 -23.35 5.87
CA LEU A 802 16.14 -22.62 7.14
C LEU A 802 17.42 -22.70 7.98
N VAL A 803 18.36 -23.59 7.67
CA VAL A 803 19.38 -23.98 8.66
C VAL A 803 20.78 -23.46 8.40
N ASP A 804 21.19 -23.30 7.14
CA ASP A 804 22.59 -22.99 6.87
C ASP A 804 22.98 -21.51 6.92
N THR A 805 22.01 -20.60 6.90
CA THR A 805 22.24 -19.15 6.95
C THR A 805 22.35 -18.59 8.36
N ILE A 806 21.97 -19.36 9.37
CA ILE A 806 22.00 -18.92 10.79
C ILE A 806 23.44 -18.77 11.31
N ASN A 807 24.39 -19.51 10.73
CA ASN A 807 25.77 -19.49 11.19
C ASN A 807 26.60 -18.30 10.65
N GLU A 808 26.11 -17.59 9.64
CA GLU A 808 26.79 -16.43 9.07
C GLU A 808 26.37 -15.08 9.65
N ILE A 809 25.21 -15.05 10.37
CA ILE A 809 24.76 -13.83 11.06
C ILE A 809 25.33 -13.84 12.49
N ARG A 810 26.64 -13.67 12.58
CA ARG A 810 27.28 -13.39 13.87
C ARG A 810 27.31 -11.87 14.10
N SER A 811 26.67 -11.48 15.21
CA SER A 811 26.79 -10.19 15.86
C SER A 811 26.06 -8.98 15.23
N THR A 812 24.74 -8.94 15.31
CA THR A 812 24.01 -7.70 15.60
C THR A 812 22.59 -8.07 16.04
N ASP A 813 22.08 -7.40 17.04
CA ASP A 813 20.71 -7.50 17.54
C ASP A 813 19.73 -6.98 16.49
N VAL A 814 19.38 -7.80 15.49
CA VAL A 814 18.56 -7.36 14.39
C VAL A 814 17.32 -8.24 14.27
N THR A 815 16.16 -7.63 14.46
CA THR A 815 14.88 -8.29 14.22
C THR A 815 14.65 -8.41 12.70
N ILE A 816 14.39 -9.61 12.22
CA ILE A 816 14.01 -9.85 10.82
C ILE A 816 12.49 -9.75 10.73
N GLY A 817 11.99 -8.92 9.84
CA GLY A 817 10.55 -8.73 9.69
C GLY A 817 10.17 -7.65 8.68
N SER A 818 8.88 -7.47 8.48
CA SER A 818 8.33 -6.50 7.53
C SER A 818 8.13 -5.09 8.09
N GLU A 819 8.44 -4.87 9.36
CA GLU A 819 8.28 -3.56 9.99
C GLU A 819 9.51 -2.68 9.76
N VAL A 820 9.29 -1.38 9.77
CA VAL A 820 10.37 -0.37 9.68
C VAL A 820 11.37 -0.58 10.80
N GLY A 821 12.65 -0.57 10.45
CA GLY A 821 13.76 -0.84 11.36
C GLY A 821 14.19 -2.30 11.44
N ASN A 822 13.37 -3.22 10.92
CA ASN A 822 13.75 -4.64 10.87
C ASN A 822 14.71 -4.93 9.72
N THR A 823 15.48 -5.98 9.87
CA THR A 823 16.21 -6.55 8.73
C THR A 823 15.20 -7.21 7.78
N CYS A 824 15.37 -6.93 6.52
CA CYS A 824 14.51 -7.46 5.47
C CYS A 824 14.46 -9.00 5.51
N PRO A 825 13.27 -9.61 5.59
CA PRO A 825 13.13 -11.06 5.60
C PRO A 825 13.50 -11.69 4.24
N VAL A 826 13.51 -10.88 3.18
CA VAL A 826 13.79 -11.35 1.82
C VAL A 826 15.29 -11.49 1.58
N CYS A 827 16.04 -10.39 1.71
CA CYS A 827 17.46 -10.41 1.42
C CYS A 827 18.35 -10.61 2.66
N ARG A 828 17.78 -10.47 3.86
CA ARG A 828 18.46 -10.59 5.16
C ARG A 828 19.70 -9.67 5.32
N GLN A 829 19.83 -8.66 4.48
CA GLN A 829 20.95 -7.73 4.45
C GLN A 829 20.53 -6.27 4.56
N GLY A 830 19.39 -5.91 4.02
CA GLY A 830 18.87 -4.55 4.06
C GLY A 830 17.93 -4.33 5.24
N THR A 831 17.76 -3.08 5.60
CA THR A 831 16.80 -2.67 6.62
C THR A 831 15.51 -2.25 5.95
N VAL A 832 14.41 -2.50 6.61
CA VAL A 832 13.09 -2.09 6.16
C VAL A 832 12.88 -0.62 6.54
N GLU A 833 12.60 0.21 5.55
CA GLU A 833 12.25 1.62 5.72
C GLU A 833 10.88 1.89 5.10
N GLU A 834 10.18 2.88 5.61
CA GLU A 834 8.94 3.33 5.00
C GLU A 834 9.27 4.23 3.81
N MET A 835 8.96 3.79 2.61
CA MET A 835 9.14 4.55 1.38
C MET A 835 7.83 4.60 0.59
N GLY A 836 7.32 5.82 0.39
CA GLY A 836 6.08 6.04 -0.37
C GLY A 836 4.84 5.39 0.23
N GLY A 837 4.79 5.21 1.55
CA GLY A 837 3.68 4.54 2.26
C GLY A 837 3.79 3.02 2.31
N CYS A 838 4.90 2.46 1.82
CA CYS A 838 5.20 1.03 1.91
C CYS A 838 6.46 0.80 2.76
N ASN A 839 6.44 -0.24 3.59
CA ASN A 839 7.64 -0.71 4.25
C ASN A 839 8.51 -1.43 3.22
N THR A 840 9.60 -0.81 2.84
CA THR A 840 10.45 -1.25 1.73
C THR A 840 11.86 -1.52 2.23
N CYS A 841 12.46 -2.60 1.77
CA CYS A 841 13.85 -2.90 2.10
C CYS A 841 14.82 -1.96 1.39
N THR A 842 15.73 -1.35 2.12
CA THR A 842 16.76 -0.46 1.56
C THR A 842 17.77 -1.14 0.67
N ASN A 843 17.95 -2.45 0.81
CA ASN A 843 18.93 -3.21 0.06
C ASN A 843 18.34 -3.92 -1.17
N CYS A 844 17.25 -4.68 -1.00
CA CYS A 844 16.66 -5.43 -2.11
C CYS A 844 15.40 -4.79 -2.70
N GLY A 845 14.89 -3.74 -2.07
CA GLY A 845 13.71 -3.02 -2.54
C GLY A 845 12.39 -3.75 -2.36
N ALA A 846 12.40 -4.88 -1.66
CA ALA A 846 11.17 -5.59 -1.38
C ALA A 846 10.20 -4.67 -0.63
N GLN A 847 9.02 -4.48 -1.19
CA GLN A 847 7.90 -3.85 -0.50
C GLN A 847 7.23 -4.92 0.35
N LEU A 848 7.57 -4.92 1.63
CA LEU A 848 7.18 -5.97 2.56
C LEU A 848 5.80 -5.74 3.17
N LYS A 849 5.37 -4.49 3.16
CA LYS A 849 4.11 -4.07 3.73
C LYS A 849 3.72 -2.72 3.15
N CYS A 850 2.66 -2.66 2.38
CA CYS A 850 2.05 -1.42 1.91
C CYS A 850 0.71 -1.25 2.63
N GLY A 851 0.42 -0.05 3.07
CA GLY A 851 -0.88 0.25 3.63
C GLY A 851 -0.85 1.36 4.67
N LEU A 852 -1.85 2.18 4.57
CA LEU A 852 -2.20 3.25 5.50
C LEU A 852 -2.89 2.69 6.74
#